data_8128f9facabf6ef6932d91b828d53676
#
_entry.id   8128f9facabf6ef6932d91b828d53676
#
_cell.length_a   1.000
_cell.length_b   1.000
_cell.length_c   1.000
_cell.angle_alpha   90.00
_cell.angle_beta   90.00
_cell.angle_gamma   90.00
#
_symmetry.space_group_name_H-M   'P 1'
#
loop_
_entity.id
_entity.type
_entity.pdbx_description
1 polymer ?
#
loop_
_entity_poly.entity_id
_entity_poly.type
_entity_poly.pdbx_seq_one_letter_code
_entity_poly.pdbx_strand_id
1 'polypeptide(L)'
;MEKIMAEIKFKIDGKEVIARDGETIRSAAVKANIDIPALCTNGIVSKTTSCFVCVVKDVKSGRFLPSCSACPSEGQEVESDTAEVRDMRRTALGLLLSEHTGDCEAPCMVACPAHAKVEEYVRLGRQGNFEEALKVIKEQIPLPMSIGRVCPRFCEKDCRKNVTGKAVSINDFKRLAADLYYDKYMEELPGLNGKTVAVVGAGPAGLSAAYYLRLKGYAVTIFEQNAEPGGFLRYGIPQFRLPKEILAREIAHFLKMGIIIKCNQKAGKDFTVESLKSMFDGVIVAVGCWTPSSMRIEGEEFALQGIKYLENIAAKNWENLENPGRTVVVGGGNTAMDCARTALRCGGKVTVVYRRTENEMPAEKLEVEEAREEGVEFLFLTAPLRLREENGKKFLACQKMELGAPDASGRRSPVPVEGSDFEIGADTVIAAIGQKTKAPEGVEADKRGNISVSKDLSCGNMIYAAGDCVTGPATVVEAVAAGHKAADSLMAALEGRKEEEKFFFNVSRGHWRSLSREDLVLLRGDKVSDEDRVKPEYISMDERRTSFKELFPTIPAEKIMKEGERCIECSCTGKGDCKLKKYSEQYKVAPDMFSGEKSICTVDTRHPVIVHDHKKCIRCGICVKTCSEVINKHILSAMKRGFNTIVQTAFDEGLPSYCADCGECVKECPTGALDWKIKK
;
A
#
# COMPACT_ATOMS: atom_id res chain seq x y z
N MET A 1 -33.30 26.75 47.22
CA MET A 1 -32.09 27.61 47.24
C MET A 1 -31.06 26.95 46.32
N GLU A 2 -30.95 27.41 45.09
CA GLU A 2 -29.81 27.05 44.23
C GLU A 2 -28.54 27.56 44.88
N LYS A 3 -27.66 26.67 45.27
CA LYS A 3 -26.30 27.02 45.68
C LYS A 3 -25.62 27.66 44.47
N ILE A 4 -25.40 28.98 44.49
CA ILE A 4 -24.52 29.65 43.53
C ILE A 4 -23.16 28.97 43.69
N MET A 5 -22.81 28.07 42.79
CA MET A 5 -21.48 27.46 42.80
C MET A 5 -20.46 28.54 42.48
N ALA A 6 -19.42 28.67 43.30
CA ALA A 6 -18.35 29.64 43.09
C ALA A 6 -17.66 29.38 41.73
N GLU A 7 -17.45 30.43 40.97
CA GLU A 7 -16.65 30.41 39.77
C GLU A 7 -15.17 30.52 40.13
N ILE A 8 -14.34 29.67 39.54
CA ILE A 8 -12.89 29.61 39.71
C ILE A 8 -12.27 30.06 38.40
N LYS A 9 -11.51 31.14 38.42
CA LYS A 9 -10.78 31.66 37.27
C LYS A 9 -9.36 31.12 37.27
N PHE A 10 -8.94 30.51 36.18
CA PHE A 10 -7.62 29.94 35.98
C PHE A 10 -7.19 30.06 34.52
N LYS A 11 -5.94 29.68 34.18
CA LYS A 11 -5.45 29.77 32.82
C LYS A 11 -5.03 28.40 32.28
N ILE A 12 -5.32 28.15 30.99
CA ILE A 12 -4.81 27.03 30.21
C ILE A 12 -4.06 27.62 29.02
N ASP A 13 -2.77 27.34 28.89
CA ASP A 13 -1.91 27.86 27.79
C ASP A 13 -2.02 29.41 27.65
N GLY A 14 -2.05 30.11 28.79
CA GLY A 14 -2.18 31.56 28.86
C GLY A 14 -3.61 32.09 28.63
N LYS A 15 -4.59 31.26 28.22
CA LYS A 15 -6.00 31.65 28.03
C LYS A 15 -6.77 31.58 29.35
N GLU A 16 -7.53 32.61 29.69
CA GLU A 16 -8.41 32.59 30.84
C GLU A 16 -9.59 31.61 30.63
N VAL A 17 -9.81 30.73 31.60
CA VAL A 17 -10.86 29.71 31.62
C VAL A 17 -11.59 29.77 32.95
N ILE A 18 -12.90 29.60 32.91
CA ILE A 18 -13.75 29.59 34.10
C ILE A 18 -14.22 28.16 34.37
N ALA A 19 -14.00 27.67 35.57
CA ALA A 19 -14.54 26.41 36.08
C ALA A 19 -15.55 26.67 37.22
N ARG A 20 -16.51 25.78 37.38
CA ARG A 20 -17.38 25.74 38.57
C ARG A 20 -16.69 24.95 39.69
N ASP A 21 -17.05 25.22 40.93
CA ASP A 21 -16.54 24.46 42.07
C ASP A 21 -16.77 22.96 41.87
N GLY A 22 -15.71 22.15 42.05
CA GLY A 22 -15.71 20.71 41.79
C GLY A 22 -15.58 20.29 40.32
N GLU A 23 -15.55 21.23 39.39
CA GLU A 23 -15.30 20.96 37.98
C GLU A 23 -13.82 20.67 37.73
N THR A 24 -13.51 19.72 36.79
CA THR A 24 -12.14 19.40 36.48
C THR A 24 -11.54 20.31 35.43
N ILE A 25 -10.20 20.43 35.43
CA ILE A 25 -9.45 21.17 34.41
C ILE A 25 -9.87 20.74 33.00
N ARG A 26 -10.01 19.42 32.74
CA ARG A 26 -10.41 18.94 31.43
C ARG A 26 -11.85 19.30 31.05
N SER A 27 -12.79 19.26 32.01
CA SER A 27 -14.18 19.67 31.73
C SER A 27 -14.27 21.15 31.36
N ALA A 28 -13.54 21.99 32.09
CA ALA A 28 -13.45 23.43 31.80
C ALA A 28 -12.75 23.68 30.45
N ALA A 29 -11.67 22.95 30.13
CA ALA A 29 -10.97 23.02 28.83
C ALA A 29 -11.91 22.74 27.66
N VAL A 30 -12.73 21.67 27.74
CA VAL A 30 -13.71 21.31 26.68
C VAL A 30 -14.70 22.46 26.44
N LYS A 31 -15.21 23.10 27.48
CA LYS A 31 -16.11 24.27 27.36
C LYS A 31 -15.41 25.48 26.71
N ALA A 32 -14.12 25.61 26.94
CA ALA A 32 -13.29 26.68 26.36
C ALA A 32 -12.74 26.31 24.95
N ASN A 33 -13.19 25.21 24.33
CA ASN A 33 -12.70 24.65 23.07
C ASN A 33 -11.18 24.37 23.06
N ILE A 34 -10.63 23.93 24.21
CA ILE A 34 -9.26 23.45 24.35
C ILE A 34 -9.27 21.92 24.39
N ASP A 35 -8.66 21.28 23.38
CA ASP A 35 -8.62 19.82 23.29
C ASP A 35 -7.50 19.23 24.15
N ILE A 36 -7.88 18.55 25.22
CA ILE A 36 -6.97 17.75 26.05
C ILE A 36 -7.33 16.26 25.86
N PRO A 37 -6.43 15.43 25.28
CA PRO A 37 -6.73 14.04 24.97
C PRO A 37 -6.99 13.21 26.22
N ALA A 38 -7.89 12.21 26.12
CA ALA A 38 -8.15 11.27 27.19
C ALA A 38 -8.67 9.93 26.65
N LEU A 39 -8.30 8.83 27.32
CA LEU A 39 -8.72 7.47 26.96
C LEU A 39 -9.59 6.79 28.04
N CYS A 40 -9.49 7.18 29.31
CA CYS A 40 -10.21 6.56 30.43
C CYS A 40 -11.40 7.40 30.93
N THR A 41 -11.80 8.41 30.19
CA THR A 41 -13.01 9.22 30.48
C THR A 41 -13.62 9.70 29.18
N ASN A 42 -14.95 9.75 29.15
CA ASN A 42 -15.76 10.31 28.06
C ASN A 42 -16.57 11.55 28.50
N GLY A 43 -16.47 11.95 29.78
CA GLY A 43 -17.23 13.05 30.35
C GLY A 43 -18.64 12.66 30.82
N ILE A 44 -19.10 11.43 30.57
CA ILE A 44 -20.45 10.95 30.92
C ILE A 44 -20.40 10.14 32.23
N VAL A 45 -19.37 9.32 32.39
CA VAL A 45 -19.21 8.46 33.56
C VAL A 45 -18.23 9.04 34.59
N SER A 46 -18.30 8.54 35.83
CA SER A 46 -17.39 8.93 36.88
C SER A 46 -15.90 8.67 36.51
N LYS A 47 -15.00 9.45 37.10
CA LYS A 47 -13.57 9.47 36.72
C LYS A 47 -12.86 8.18 37.11
N THR A 48 -12.03 7.63 36.22
CA THR A 48 -11.20 6.45 36.50
C THR A 48 -9.73 6.85 36.75
N THR A 49 -9.21 7.84 36.03
CA THR A 49 -7.85 8.39 36.17
C THR A 49 -6.76 7.29 36.05
N SER A 50 -6.83 6.46 35.01
CA SER A 50 -5.89 5.34 34.84
C SER A 50 -4.93 5.50 33.66
N CYS A 51 -5.30 6.25 32.61
CA CYS A 51 -4.51 6.27 31.36
C CYS A 51 -3.40 7.32 31.33
N PHE A 52 -3.48 8.38 32.14
CA PHE A 52 -2.55 9.52 32.21
C PHE A 52 -2.29 10.27 30.87
N VAL A 53 -3.06 10.00 29.83
CA VAL A 53 -2.94 10.69 28.53
C VAL A 53 -3.42 12.15 28.62
N CYS A 54 -4.25 12.47 29.62
CA CYS A 54 -4.80 13.81 29.85
C CYS A 54 -3.92 14.73 30.73
N VAL A 55 -2.65 14.43 30.92
CA VAL A 55 -1.76 15.23 31.76
C VAL A 55 -1.62 16.65 31.27
N VAL A 56 -1.57 17.57 32.23
CA VAL A 56 -1.19 19.00 32.07
C VAL A 56 -0.10 19.33 33.07
N LYS A 57 0.71 20.35 32.81
CA LYS A 57 1.77 20.79 33.72
C LYS A 57 1.30 22.05 34.43
N ASP A 58 1.35 22.04 35.76
CA ASP A 58 1.12 23.24 36.58
C ASP A 58 2.36 24.15 36.52
N VAL A 59 2.18 25.37 36.06
CA VAL A 59 3.28 26.31 35.79
C VAL A 59 4.04 26.65 37.07
N LYS A 60 3.33 26.86 38.20
CA LYS A 60 3.93 27.29 39.46
C LYS A 60 4.70 26.19 40.16
N SER A 61 4.15 24.99 40.21
CA SER A 61 4.76 23.85 40.93
C SER A 61 5.63 22.96 40.04
N GLY A 62 5.51 23.05 38.71
CA GLY A 62 6.16 22.17 37.75
C GLY A 62 5.58 20.75 37.74
N ARG A 63 4.53 20.44 38.49
CA ARG A 63 3.95 19.11 38.64
C ARG A 63 3.03 18.74 37.47
N PHE A 64 3.04 17.49 37.08
CA PHE A 64 2.08 16.96 36.14
C PHE A 64 0.80 16.53 36.86
N LEU A 65 -0.34 17.05 36.38
CA LEU A 65 -1.66 16.80 36.92
C LEU A 65 -2.55 16.05 35.91
N PRO A 66 -3.30 15.03 36.32
CA PRO A 66 -4.30 14.39 35.47
C PRO A 66 -5.52 15.30 35.33
N SER A 67 -5.62 16.06 34.26
CA SER A 67 -6.67 17.07 34.07
C SER A 67 -8.11 16.53 34.12
N CYS A 68 -8.30 15.21 33.91
CA CYS A 68 -9.61 14.58 34.01
C CYS A 68 -10.13 14.44 35.44
N SER A 69 -9.26 14.55 36.45
CA SER A 69 -9.62 14.43 37.87
C SER A 69 -9.17 15.62 38.73
N ALA A 70 -8.14 16.32 38.32
CA ALA A 70 -7.71 17.53 39.01
C ALA A 70 -8.70 18.68 38.80
N CYS A 71 -9.12 19.32 39.91
CA CYS A 71 -9.90 20.55 39.90
C CYS A 71 -8.93 21.75 39.95
N PRO A 72 -9.21 22.83 39.18
CA PRO A 72 -8.36 24.02 39.23
C PRO A 72 -8.56 24.78 40.54
N SER A 73 -7.58 25.62 40.90
CA SER A 73 -7.66 26.60 41.97
C SER A 73 -7.62 28.02 41.40
N GLU A 74 -8.09 28.98 42.19
CA GLU A 74 -8.13 30.39 41.76
C GLU A 74 -6.72 30.91 41.39
N GLY A 75 -6.61 31.49 40.19
CA GLY A 75 -5.36 32.03 39.66
C GLY A 75 -4.32 30.97 39.23
N GLN A 76 -4.66 29.67 39.24
CA GLN A 76 -3.77 28.62 38.74
C GLN A 76 -3.51 28.78 37.25
N GLU A 77 -2.31 28.45 36.80
CA GLU A 77 -1.97 28.39 35.39
C GLU A 77 -1.41 27.00 35.06
N VAL A 78 -1.95 26.38 34.00
CA VAL A 78 -1.52 25.05 33.50
C VAL A 78 -1.18 25.14 32.02
N GLU A 79 -0.18 24.38 31.62
CA GLU A 79 0.22 24.16 30.23
C GLU A 79 -0.29 22.80 29.75
N SER A 80 -0.95 22.82 28.60
CA SER A 80 -1.56 21.62 28.05
C SER A 80 -0.80 21.00 26.86
N ASP A 81 0.16 21.71 26.24
CA ASP A 81 0.82 21.24 25.02
C ASP A 81 2.31 21.67 24.91
N THR A 82 3.07 21.54 26.00
CA THR A 82 4.52 21.73 25.98
C THR A 82 5.25 20.47 25.54
N ALA A 83 6.54 20.58 25.22
CA ALA A 83 7.40 19.43 24.89
C ALA A 83 7.37 18.37 26.02
N GLU A 84 7.46 18.80 27.29
CA GLU A 84 7.42 17.92 28.46
C GLU A 84 6.06 17.23 28.61
N VAL A 85 4.94 17.95 28.40
CA VAL A 85 3.59 17.35 28.40
C VAL A 85 3.44 16.33 27.28
N ARG A 86 3.94 16.64 26.10
CA ARG A 86 3.95 15.70 24.96
C ARG A 86 4.77 14.45 25.26
N ASP A 87 5.93 14.56 25.93
CA ASP A 87 6.76 13.42 26.31
C ASP A 87 6.08 12.53 27.38
N MET A 88 5.42 13.15 28.37
CA MET A 88 4.62 12.40 29.34
C MET A 88 3.47 11.64 28.69
N ARG A 89 2.77 12.26 27.74
CA ARG A 89 1.70 11.59 26.96
C ARG A 89 2.25 10.45 26.10
N ARG A 90 3.41 10.66 25.49
CA ARG A 90 4.12 9.63 24.70
C ARG A 90 4.46 8.41 25.56
N THR A 91 4.97 8.66 26.77
CA THR A 91 5.26 7.62 27.75
C THR A 91 3.99 6.87 28.17
N ALA A 92 2.92 7.59 28.52
CA ALA A 92 1.66 6.98 28.93
C ALA A 92 1.03 6.12 27.82
N LEU A 93 1.05 6.61 26.58
CA LEU A 93 0.59 5.85 25.41
C LEU A 93 1.47 4.63 25.13
N GLY A 94 2.80 4.77 25.24
CA GLY A 94 3.75 3.65 25.10
C GLY A 94 3.50 2.54 26.13
N LEU A 95 3.21 2.88 27.38
CA LEU A 95 2.85 1.91 28.42
C LEU A 95 1.54 1.19 28.10
N LEU A 96 0.52 1.88 27.56
CA LEU A 96 -0.71 1.21 27.11
C LEU A 96 -0.47 0.28 25.93
N LEU A 97 0.45 0.63 25.04
CA LEU A 97 0.82 -0.19 23.87
C LEU A 97 1.65 -1.41 24.25
N SER A 98 2.44 -1.37 25.34
CA SER A 98 3.26 -2.50 25.76
C SER A 98 2.43 -3.76 26.06
N GLU A 99 1.20 -3.60 26.53
CA GLU A 99 0.26 -4.71 26.76
C GLU A 99 -0.70 -4.96 25.59
N HIS A 100 -0.77 -4.03 24.65
CA HIS A 100 -1.69 -4.14 23.53
C HIS A 100 -1.28 -5.26 22.57
N THR A 101 -2.20 -6.14 22.22
CA THR A 101 -1.94 -7.31 21.38
C THR A 101 -2.87 -7.30 20.17
N GLY A 102 -2.44 -6.70 19.08
CA GLY A 102 -3.23 -6.66 17.86
C GLY A 102 -2.37 -6.15 16.71
N ASP A 103 -2.96 -6.12 15.53
CA ASP A 103 -2.42 -5.42 14.39
C ASP A 103 -3.37 -4.28 14.07
N CYS A 104 -2.90 -3.04 14.02
CA CYS A 104 -3.75 -1.95 13.59
C CYS A 104 -4.17 -2.17 12.13
N GLU A 105 -3.21 -2.50 11.29
CA GLU A 105 -3.40 -2.78 9.87
C GLU A 105 -2.82 -4.16 9.52
N ALA A 106 -3.49 -4.83 8.58
CA ALA A 106 -3.05 -6.14 8.13
C ALA A 106 -1.71 -6.07 7.38
N PRO A 107 -0.83 -7.08 7.50
CA PRO A 107 0.41 -7.12 6.73
C PRO A 107 0.21 -6.97 5.21
N CYS A 108 -0.88 -7.52 4.66
CA CYS A 108 -1.21 -7.38 3.24
C CYS A 108 -1.52 -5.93 2.80
N MET A 109 -2.05 -5.11 3.72
CA MET A 109 -2.27 -3.67 3.48
C MET A 109 -0.95 -2.90 3.52
N VAL A 110 -0.15 -3.17 4.56
CA VAL A 110 1.15 -2.51 4.78
C VAL A 110 2.15 -2.86 3.68
N ALA A 111 2.15 -4.11 3.21
CA ALA A 111 3.02 -4.55 2.12
C ALA A 111 2.61 -4.02 0.74
N CYS A 112 1.38 -3.56 0.57
CA CYS A 112 0.93 -2.99 -0.70
C CYS A 112 1.52 -1.59 -0.92
N PRO A 113 2.29 -1.33 -1.99
CA PRO A 113 2.84 0.00 -2.25
C PRO A 113 1.76 1.10 -2.35
N ALA A 114 0.57 0.75 -2.87
CA ALA A 114 -0.58 1.65 -2.92
C ALA A 114 -1.40 1.67 -1.61
N HIS A 115 -0.99 0.93 -0.58
CA HIS A 115 -1.69 0.85 0.70
C HIS A 115 -3.20 0.55 0.58
N ALA A 116 -3.56 -0.34 -0.36
CA ALA A 116 -4.95 -0.69 -0.63
C ALA A 116 -5.61 -1.39 0.56
N LYS A 117 -6.89 -1.13 0.79
CA LYS A 117 -7.70 -1.72 1.88
C LYS A 117 -8.03 -3.19 1.59
N VAL A 118 -6.99 -4.04 1.60
CA VAL A 118 -7.05 -5.44 1.15
C VAL A 118 -8.11 -6.24 1.89
N GLU A 119 -8.14 -6.19 3.23
CA GLU A 119 -9.10 -6.97 4.01
C GLU A 119 -10.55 -6.57 3.71
N GLU A 120 -10.78 -5.29 3.46
CA GLU A 120 -12.12 -4.78 3.19
C GLU A 120 -12.65 -5.31 1.86
N TYR A 121 -11.89 -5.19 0.77
CA TYR A 121 -12.36 -5.70 -0.52
C TYR A 121 -12.40 -7.23 -0.59
N VAL A 122 -11.54 -7.95 0.13
CA VAL A 122 -11.61 -9.42 0.25
C VAL A 122 -12.88 -9.82 1.02
N ARG A 123 -13.21 -9.13 2.11
CA ARG A 123 -14.44 -9.34 2.88
C ARG A 123 -15.69 -9.08 2.04
N LEU A 124 -15.73 -7.98 1.30
CA LEU A 124 -16.83 -7.66 0.38
C LEU A 124 -16.96 -8.70 -0.74
N GLY A 125 -15.83 -9.10 -1.33
CA GLY A 125 -15.80 -10.14 -2.37
C GLY A 125 -16.26 -11.51 -1.85
N ARG A 126 -15.91 -11.90 -0.61
CA ARG A 126 -16.44 -13.10 0.05
C ARG A 126 -17.97 -13.08 0.15
N GLN A 127 -18.55 -11.90 0.35
CA GLN A 127 -20.01 -11.71 0.43
C GLN A 127 -20.71 -11.59 -0.92
N GLY A 128 -19.95 -11.67 -2.04
CA GLY A 128 -20.47 -11.44 -3.38
C GLY A 128 -20.67 -9.97 -3.76
N ASN A 129 -20.30 -9.02 -2.89
CA ASN A 129 -20.45 -7.59 -3.09
C ASN A 129 -19.29 -7.01 -3.90
N PHE A 130 -19.08 -7.50 -5.12
CA PHE A 130 -17.92 -7.13 -5.95
C PHE A 130 -17.96 -5.68 -6.45
N GLU A 131 -19.14 -5.07 -6.57
CA GLU A 131 -19.26 -3.66 -6.92
C GLU A 131 -18.69 -2.77 -5.81
N GLU A 132 -19.09 -3.00 -4.56
CA GLU A 132 -18.53 -2.27 -3.42
C GLU A 132 -17.03 -2.58 -3.23
N ALA A 133 -16.62 -3.83 -3.49
CA ALA A 133 -15.21 -4.18 -3.49
C ALA A 133 -14.41 -3.36 -4.51
N LEU A 134 -14.96 -3.13 -5.73
CA LEU A 134 -14.34 -2.29 -6.73
C LEU A 134 -14.19 -0.83 -6.27
N LYS A 135 -15.21 -0.26 -5.64
CA LYS A 135 -15.15 1.11 -5.07
C LYS A 135 -13.99 1.23 -4.08
N VAL A 136 -13.91 0.29 -3.14
CA VAL A 136 -12.81 0.25 -2.15
C VAL A 136 -11.43 0.10 -2.83
N ILE A 137 -11.32 -0.74 -3.85
CA ILE A 137 -10.06 -0.91 -4.61
C ILE A 137 -9.66 0.40 -5.29
N LYS A 138 -10.61 1.10 -5.94
CA LYS A 138 -10.36 2.33 -6.70
C LYS A 138 -9.97 3.53 -5.83
N GLU A 139 -10.20 3.49 -4.52
CA GLU A 139 -9.68 4.51 -3.60
C GLU A 139 -8.15 4.62 -3.66
N GLN A 140 -7.43 3.53 -3.98
CA GLN A 140 -5.98 3.48 -4.03
C GLN A 140 -5.41 2.95 -5.35
N ILE A 141 -6.21 2.28 -6.16
CA ILE A 141 -5.79 1.61 -7.40
C ILE A 141 -6.76 1.98 -8.53
N PRO A 142 -6.49 3.05 -9.30
CA PRO A 142 -7.39 3.52 -10.37
C PRO A 142 -7.38 2.64 -11.62
N LEU A 143 -6.36 1.77 -11.76
CA LEU A 143 -6.17 0.81 -12.87
C LEU A 143 -6.29 -0.65 -12.35
N PRO A 144 -7.44 -1.06 -11.76
CA PRO A 144 -7.54 -2.36 -11.09
C PRO A 144 -7.57 -3.54 -12.06
N MET A 145 -8.05 -3.38 -13.30
CA MET A 145 -8.05 -4.44 -14.32
C MET A 145 -6.63 -4.78 -14.76
N SER A 146 -5.83 -3.75 -15.10
CA SER A 146 -4.41 -3.91 -15.47
C SER A 146 -3.58 -4.43 -14.30
N ILE A 147 -3.69 -3.81 -13.12
CA ILE A 147 -2.94 -4.25 -11.92
C ILE A 147 -3.38 -5.63 -11.46
N GLY A 148 -4.64 -6.02 -11.64
CA GLY A 148 -5.12 -7.38 -11.39
C GLY A 148 -4.40 -8.47 -12.20
N ARG A 149 -3.74 -8.07 -13.31
CA ARG A 149 -3.02 -8.98 -14.22
C ARG A 149 -1.51 -8.95 -14.03
N VAL A 150 -0.94 -7.78 -13.70
CA VAL A 150 0.53 -7.60 -13.74
C VAL A 150 1.18 -7.32 -12.38
N CYS A 151 0.40 -7.30 -11.28
CA CYS A 151 0.92 -7.04 -9.95
C CYS A 151 1.80 -8.19 -9.45
N PRO A 152 2.99 -7.92 -8.88
CA PRO A 152 3.85 -8.95 -8.27
C PRO A 152 3.32 -9.48 -6.93
N ARG A 153 2.12 -9.05 -6.51
CA ARG A 153 1.36 -9.59 -5.38
C ARG A 153 2.06 -9.44 -4.03
N PHE A 154 2.61 -8.26 -3.73
CA PHE A 154 3.24 -7.96 -2.43
C PHE A 154 2.35 -8.34 -1.25
N CYS A 155 1.06 -8.06 -1.32
CA CYS A 155 0.08 -8.42 -0.31
C CYS A 155 0.00 -9.94 -0.04
N GLU A 156 0.17 -10.78 -1.06
CA GLU A 156 0.17 -12.24 -0.93
C GLU A 156 1.50 -12.74 -0.36
N LYS A 157 2.62 -12.11 -0.73
CA LYS A 157 3.96 -12.45 -0.19
C LYS A 157 4.01 -12.25 1.35
N ASP A 158 3.32 -11.23 1.87
CA ASP A 158 3.28 -10.92 3.29
C ASP A 158 2.00 -11.41 4.00
N CYS A 159 1.13 -12.12 3.30
CA CYS A 159 -0.06 -12.71 3.90
C CYS A 159 0.31 -13.71 5.01
N ARG A 160 -0.29 -13.56 6.20
CA ARG A 160 -0.04 -14.48 7.33
C ARG A 160 -0.44 -15.92 7.08
N LYS A 161 -1.34 -16.19 6.14
CA LYS A 161 -1.63 -17.57 5.71
C LYS A 161 -0.41 -18.29 5.14
N ASN A 162 0.68 -17.57 4.81
CA ASN A 162 1.96 -18.20 4.43
C ASN A 162 2.59 -19.05 5.55
N VAL A 163 2.21 -18.88 6.82
CA VAL A 163 2.58 -19.81 7.91
C VAL A 163 2.14 -21.24 7.59
N THR A 164 1.02 -21.41 6.89
CA THR A 164 0.56 -22.72 6.36
C THR A 164 1.03 -22.98 4.93
N GLY A 165 1.91 -22.15 4.37
CA GLY A 165 2.41 -22.24 3.00
C GLY A 165 1.43 -21.79 1.90
N LYS A 166 0.29 -21.19 2.24
CA LYS A 166 -0.84 -21.00 1.32
C LYS A 166 -1.49 -19.61 1.50
N ALA A 167 -0.86 -18.54 1.00
CA ALA A 167 -1.45 -17.19 0.98
C ALA A 167 -2.86 -17.19 0.36
N VAL A 168 -3.70 -16.24 0.77
CA VAL A 168 -4.99 -15.97 0.10
C VAL A 168 -4.72 -15.40 -1.30
N SER A 169 -5.50 -15.78 -2.31
CA SER A 169 -5.40 -15.29 -3.69
C SER A 169 -5.97 -13.87 -3.82
N ILE A 170 -5.35 -12.93 -3.11
CA ILE A 170 -5.82 -11.55 -2.92
C ILE A 170 -5.96 -10.80 -4.25
N ASN A 171 -4.99 -10.98 -5.15
CA ASN A 171 -4.98 -10.28 -6.43
C ASN A 171 -6.15 -10.69 -7.34
N ASP A 172 -6.62 -11.92 -7.20
CA ASP A 172 -7.72 -12.44 -8.00
C ASP A 172 -9.08 -11.85 -7.57
N PHE A 173 -9.25 -11.44 -6.29
CA PHE A 173 -10.40 -10.64 -5.86
C PHE A 173 -10.45 -9.29 -6.57
N LYS A 174 -9.31 -8.60 -6.64
CA LYS A 174 -9.20 -7.31 -7.32
C LYS A 174 -9.50 -7.43 -8.82
N ARG A 175 -8.91 -8.45 -9.46
CA ARG A 175 -9.14 -8.73 -10.88
C ARG A 175 -10.62 -9.01 -11.16
N LEU A 176 -11.25 -9.91 -10.39
CA LEU A 176 -12.64 -10.27 -10.58
C LEU A 176 -13.58 -9.09 -10.38
N ALA A 177 -13.43 -8.34 -9.29
CA ALA A 177 -14.26 -7.16 -9.02
C ALA A 177 -14.20 -6.15 -10.18
N ALA A 178 -12.99 -5.91 -10.71
CA ALA A 178 -12.79 -5.01 -11.83
C ALA A 178 -13.37 -5.58 -13.13
N ASP A 179 -13.13 -6.85 -13.47
CA ASP A 179 -13.64 -7.46 -14.70
C ASP A 179 -15.18 -7.47 -14.77
N LEU A 180 -15.87 -7.61 -13.60
CA LEU A 180 -17.33 -7.64 -13.53
C LEU A 180 -17.99 -6.26 -13.56
N TYR A 181 -17.39 -5.25 -12.93
CA TYR A 181 -18.10 -4.01 -12.61
C TYR A 181 -17.42 -2.74 -13.14
N TYR A 182 -16.20 -2.79 -13.69
CA TYR A 182 -15.46 -1.59 -14.10
C TYR A 182 -16.24 -0.69 -15.07
N ASP A 183 -16.89 -1.27 -16.08
CA ASP A 183 -17.64 -0.52 -17.09
C ASP A 183 -19.01 -0.01 -16.59
N LYS A 184 -19.50 -0.57 -15.48
CA LYS A 184 -20.78 -0.20 -14.86
C LYS A 184 -20.62 0.85 -13.78
N TYR A 185 -19.40 1.01 -13.28
CA TYR A 185 -19.06 1.93 -12.22
C TYR A 185 -18.55 3.26 -12.78
N MET A 186 -19.03 4.35 -12.22
CA MET A 186 -18.50 5.69 -12.46
C MET A 186 -18.40 6.42 -11.12
N GLU A 187 -17.29 7.11 -10.93
CA GLU A 187 -17.06 7.95 -9.76
C GLU A 187 -18.02 9.13 -9.72
N GLU A 188 -18.44 9.52 -8.55
CA GLU A 188 -19.09 10.80 -8.32
C GLU A 188 -18.05 11.91 -8.47
N LEU A 189 -18.15 12.69 -9.53
CA LEU A 189 -17.19 13.73 -9.83
C LEU A 189 -17.69 15.09 -9.35
N PRO A 190 -16.88 15.83 -8.58
CA PRO A 190 -17.21 17.22 -8.27
C PRO A 190 -17.11 18.10 -9.52
N GLY A 191 -17.76 19.25 -9.49
CA GLY A 191 -17.55 20.32 -10.47
C GLY A 191 -16.08 20.72 -10.53
N LEU A 192 -15.68 21.36 -11.65
CA LEU A 192 -14.31 21.86 -11.76
C LEU A 192 -14.08 23.03 -10.79
N ASN A 193 -12.92 23.01 -10.12
CA ASN A 193 -12.53 24.00 -9.11
C ASN A 193 -11.80 25.24 -9.69
N GLY A 194 -11.72 25.35 -11.02
CA GLY A 194 -11.04 26.43 -11.73
C GLY A 194 -9.53 26.28 -11.87
N LYS A 195 -8.92 25.25 -11.28
CA LYS A 195 -7.50 24.95 -11.37
C LYS A 195 -7.20 23.93 -12.46
N THR A 196 -6.07 24.12 -13.14
CA THR A 196 -5.62 23.31 -14.27
C THR A 196 -4.28 22.63 -13.97
N VAL A 197 -4.13 21.35 -14.34
CA VAL A 197 -2.88 20.61 -14.13
C VAL A 197 -2.47 19.91 -15.43
N ALA A 198 -1.19 20.06 -15.79
CA ALA A 198 -0.57 19.29 -16.87
C ALA A 198 0.10 18.04 -16.30
N VAL A 199 -0.06 16.90 -16.96
CA VAL A 199 0.66 15.65 -16.66
C VAL A 199 1.47 15.25 -17.88
N VAL A 200 2.77 15.04 -17.73
CA VAL A 200 3.67 14.66 -18.81
C VAL A 200 3.95 13.17 -18.74
N GLY A 201 3.30 12.40 -19.62
CA GLY A 201 3.33 10.95 -19.72
C GLY A 201 2.03 10.30 -19.28
N ALA A 202 1.45 9.45 -20.15
CA ALA A 202 0.24 8.67 -19.92
C ALA A 202 0.55 7.23 -19.47
N GLY A 203 1.65 7.00 -18.75
CA GLY A 203 1.94 5.74 -18.09
C GLY A 203 1.18 5.60 -16.77
N PRO A 204 1.39 4.48 -16.01
CA PRO A 204 0.65 4.21 -14.77
C PRO A 204 0.69 5.35 -13.75
N ALA A 205 1.85 5.99 -13.55
CA ALA A 205 1.99 7.10 -12.61
C ALA A 205 1.21 8.35 -13.07
N GLY A 206 1.31 8.71 -14.35
CA GLY A 206 0.59 9.87 -14.90
C GLY A 206 -0.92 9.67 -14.94
N LEU A 207 -1.40 8.49 -15.34
CA LEU A 207 -2.82 8.13 -15.28
C LEU A 207 -3.35 8.18 -13.85
N SER A 208 -2.59 7.62 -12.89
CA SER A 208 -2.95 7.66 -11.47
C SER A 208 -3.05 9.10 -10.96
N ALA A 209 -2.05 9.93 -11.22
CA ALA A 209 -2.07 11.34 -10.81
C ALA A 209 -3.28 12.08 -11.40
N ALA A 210 -3.55 11.90 -12.68
CA ALA A 210 -4.69 12.52 -13.37
C ALA A 210 -6.03 12.11 -12.75
N TYR A 211 -6.18 10.83 -12.40
CA TYR A 211 -7.37 10.29 -11.75
C TYR A 211 -7.65 11.00 -10.41
N TYR A 212 -6.68 11.04 -9.51
CA TYR A 212 -6.88 11.63 -8.18
C TYR A 212 -7.05 13.15 -8.23
N LEU A 213 -6.37 13.84 -9.14
CA LEU A 213 -6.62 15.26 -9.39
C LEU A 213 -8.06 15.51 -9.86
N ARG A 214 -8.55 14.69 -10.81
CA ARG A 214 -9.92 14.85 -11.34
C ARG A 214 -10.98 14.56 -10.27
N LEU A 215 -10.76 13.60 -9.39
CA LEU A 215 -11.63 13.33 -8.23
C LEU A 215 -11.74 14.52 -7.25
N LYS A 216 -10.82 15.48 -7.32
CA LYS A 216 -10.83 16.70 -6.50
C LYS A 216 -11.22 17.95 -7.30
N GLY A 217 -11.74 17.77 -8.53
CA GLY A 217 -12.28 18.85 -9.34
C GLY A 217 -11.25 19.60 -10.16
N TYR A 218 -10.00 19.13 -10.26
CA TYR A 218 -9.01 19.75 -11.13
C TYR A 218 -9.28 19.41 -12.59
N ALA A 219 -9.06 20.37 -13.50
CA ALA A 219 -9.04 20.12 -14.94
C ALA A 219 -7.66 19.59 -15.33
N VAL A 220 -7.61 18.37 -15.88
CA VAL A 220 -6.34 17.67 -16.14
C VAL A 220 -6.14 17.43 -17.63
N THR A 221 -4.94 17.76 -18.12
CA THR A 221 -4.48 17.44 -19.47
C THR A 221 -3.21 16.61 -19.41
N ILE A 222 -3.23 15.40 -19.97
CA ILE A 222 -2.07 14.53 -20.10
C ILE A 222 -1.44 14.71 -21.48
N PHE A 223 -0.12 14.86 -21.54
CA PHE A 223 0.67 14.92 -22.77
C PHE A 223 1.47 13.62 -22.90
N GLU A 224 1.21 12.86 -23.98
CA GLU A 224 1.81 11.55 -24.24
C GLU A 224 2.63 11.58 -25.54
N GLN A 225 3.88 11.10 -25.48
CA GLN A 225 4.76 11.10 -26.65
C GLN A 225 4.35 10.10 -27.74
N ASN A 226 3.73 9.00 -27.34
CA ASN A 226 3.30 7.93 -28.25
C ASN A 226 1.90 8.20 -28.84
N ALA A 227 1.54 7.41 -29.85
CA ALA A 227 0.24 7.48 -30.51
C ALA A 227 -0.93 7.11 -29.60
N GLU A 228 -0.68 6.24 -28.60
CA GLU A 228 -1.69 5.77 -27.66
C GLU A 228 -1.20 5.83 -26.20
N PRO A 229 -2.10 6.12 -25.26
CA PRO A 229 -1.75 6.18 -23.85
C PRO A 229 -1.58 4.77 -23.25
N GLY A 230 -0.90 4.70 -22.10
CA GLY A 230 -0.69 3.47 -21.34
C GLY A 230 0.77 3.24 -20.97
N GLY A 231 1.71 3.93 -21.60
CA GLY A 231 3.13 3.80 -21.29
C GLY A 231 3.61 2.33 -21.34
N PHE A 232 4.32 1.87 -20.32
CA PHE A 232 4.87 0.52 -20.28
C PHE A 232 3.78 -0.58 -20.27
N LEU A 233 2.56 -0.30 -19.75
CA LEU A 233 1.42 -1.23 -19.83
C LEU A 233 1.05 -1.56 -21.30
N ARG A 234 1.21 -0.61 -22.20
CA ARG A 234 0.90 -0.81 -23.62
C ARG A 234 2.09 -1.32 -24.40
N TYR A 235 3.24 -0.69 -24.24
CA TYR A 235 4.39 -0.88 -25.12
C TYR A 235 5.45 -1.84 -24.57
N GLY A 236 5.45 -2.10 -23.26
CA GLY A 236 6.46 -2.96 -22.62
C GLY A 236 5.92 -4.32 -22.17
N ILE A 237 4.69 -4.37 -21.66
CA ILE A 237 4.09 -5.62 -21.18
C ILE A 237 3.41 -6.36 -22.34
N PRO A 238 3.71 -7.65 -22.57
CA PRO A 238 3.12 -8.42 -23.66
C PRO A 238 1.60 -8.61 -23.56
N GLN A 239 0.96 -8.79 -24.71
CA GLN A 239 -0.48 -9.01 -24.86
C GLN A 239 -0.98 -10.20 -24.03
N PHE A 240 -0.23 -11.30 -23.97
CA PHE A 240 -0.62 -12.51 -23.24
C PHE A 240 -0.61 -12.33 -21.70
N ARG A 241 0.06 -11.28 -21.18
CA ARG A 241 0.03 -10.89 -19.76
C ARG A 241 -1.00 -9.81 -19.48
N LEU A 242 -1.13 -8.85 -20.38
CA LEU A 242 -2.08 -7.75 -20.29
C LEU A 242 -2.71 -7.49 -21.66
N PRO A 243 -3.91 -8.03 -21.92
CA PRO A 243 -4.66 -7.74 -23.14
C PRO A 243 -4.88 -6.22 -23.32
N LYS A 244 -4.62 -5.69 -24.53
CA LYS A 244 -4.64 -4.25 -24.75
C LYS A 244 -6.05 -3.67 -24.76
N GLU A 245 -7.06 -4.47 -25.05
CA GLU A 245 -8.48 -4.16 -24.90
C GLU A 245 -8.85 -3.88 -23.42
N ILE A 246 -8.23 -4.57 -22.46
CA ILE A 246 -8.42 -4.32 -21.04
C ILE A 246 -7.90 -2.93 -20.66
N LEU A 247 -6.68 -2.61 -21.07
CA LEU A 247 -6.09 -1.28 -20.86
C LEU A 247 -6.91 -0.18 -21.57
N ALA A 248 -7.39 -0.45 -22.78
CA ALA A 248 -8.21 0.49 -23.53
C ALA A 248 -9.53 0.83 -22.81
N ARG A 249 -10.15 -0.17 -22.16
CA ARG A 249 -11.35 0.04 -21.33
C ARG A 249 -11.05 0.95 -20.13
N GLU A 250 -9.93 0.75 -19.44
CA GLU A 250 -9.52 1.61 -18.33
C GLU A 250 -9.24 3.03 -18.81
N ILE A 251 -8.55 3.22 -19.93
CA ILE A 251 -8.29 4.55 -20.49
C ILE A 251 -9.59 5.24 -20.94
N ALA A 252 -10.52 4.51 -21.56
CA ALA A 252 -11.82 5.06 -21.93
C ALA A 252 -12.61 5.60 -20.73
N HIS A 253 -12.45 4.98 -19.55
CA HIS A 253 -13.04 5.47 -18.32
C HIS A 253 -12.45 6.82 -17.89
N PHE A 254 -11.12 7.00 -17.99
CA PHE A 254 -10.47 8.28 -17.68
C PHE A 254 -10.96 9.40 -18.61
N LEU A 255 -11.17 9.10 -19.90
CA LEU A 255 -11.75 10.06 -20.85
C LEU A 255 -13.19 10.44 -20.47
N LYS A 256 -14.02 9.47 -20.04
CA LYS A 256 -15.38 9.73 -19.54
C LYS A 256 -15.39 10.59 -18.27
N MET A 257 -14.37 10.52 -17.43
CA MET A 257 -14.19 11.42 -16.28
C MET A 257 -13.87 12.87 -16.69
N GLY A 258 -13.62 13.14 -17.97
CA GLY A 258 -13.26 14.46 -18.49
C GLY A 258 -11.77 14.77 -18.45
N ILE A 259 -10.91 13.76 -18.26
CA ILE A 259 -9.45 13.90 -18.40
C ILE A 259 -9.13 13.98 -19.90
N ILE A 260 -8.35 14.99 -20.30
CA ILE A 260 -7.91 15.18 -21.69
C ILE A 260 -6.56 14.50 -21.89
N ILE A 261 -6.43 13.66 -22.92
CA ILE A 261 -5.16 13.03 -23.29
C ILE A 261 -4.75 13.49 -24.69
N LYS A 262 -3.61 14.15 -24.79
CA LYS A 262 -3.00 14.61 -26.04
C LYS A 262 -1.83 13.71 -26.40
N CYS A 263 -2.05 12.80 -27.34
CA CYS A 263 -1.02 11.91 -27.87
C CYS A 263 -0.12 12.60 -28.91
N ASN A 264 1.02 11.97 -29.24
CA ASN A 264 2.04 12.49 -30.16
C ASN A 264 2.60 13.86 -29.72
N GLN A 265 2.72 14.07 -28.40
CA GLN A 265 3.23 15.28 -27.78
C GLN A 265 4.43 14.94 -26.90
N LYS A 266 5.64 15.20 -27.37
CA LYS A 266 6.90 14.83 -26.72
C LYS A 266 7.58 16.03 -26.06
N ALA A 267 7.85 15.92 -24.78
CA ALA A 267 8.65 16.89 -24.05
C ALA A 267 10.08 17.04 -24.66
N GLY A 268 10.53 18.28 -24.80
CA GLY A 268 11.80 18.64 -25.45
C GLY A 268 11.73 18.67 -26.97
N LYS A 269 10.56 18.38 -27.60
CA LYS A 269 10.33 18.53 -29.02
C LYS A 269 9.12 19.43 -29.30
N ASP A 270 7.96 19.09 -28.76
CA ASP A 270 6.68 19.77 -29.03
C ASP A 270 6.35 20.80 -27.93
N PHE A 271 6.89 20.65 -26.75
CA PHE A 271 6.81 21.57 -25.63
C PHE A 271 7.95 21.36 -24.64
N THR A 272 8.14 22.31 -23.70
CA THR A 272 9.04 22.18 -22.55
C THR A 272 8.23 22.14 -21.25
N VAL A 273 8.82 21.59 -20.16
CA VAL A 273 8.17 21.56 -18.83
C VAL A 273 7.86 22.98 -18.36
N GLU A 274 8.76 23.94 -18.62
CA GLU A 274 8.61 25.34 -18.27
C GLU A 274 7.46 26.01 -19.05
N SER A 275 7.29 25.66 -20.34
CA SER A 275 6.14 26.17 -21.12
C SER A 275 4.81 25.68 -20.58
N LEU A 276 4.73 24.44 -20.12
CA LEU A 276 3.52 23.92 -19.45
C LEU A 276 3.27 24.64 -18.12
N LYS A 277 4.32 24.92 -17.35
CA LYS A 277 4.20 25.66 -16.09
C LYS A 277 3.63 27.07 -16.28
N SER A 278 3.88 27.72 -17.41
CA SER A 278 3.30 29.02 -17.73
C SER A 278 1.83 28.96 -18.12
N MET A 279 1.33 27.79 -18.53
CA MET A 279 -0.06 27.59 -19.02
C MET A 279 -0.96 26.88 -18.00
N PHE A 280 -0.39 26.20 -17.02
CA PHE A 280 -1.12 25.40 -16.03
C PHE A 280 -0.74 25.83 -14.61
N ASP A 281 -1.65 25.67 -13.66
CA ASP A 281 -1.37 25.97 -12.24
C ASP A 281 -0.32 25.02 -11.64
N GLY A 282 -0.21 23.79 -12.15
CA GLY A 282 0.78 22.81 -11.73
C GLY A 282 1.13 21.80 -12.82
N VAL A 283 2.30 21.16 -12.67
CA VAL A 283 2.80 20.17 -13.63
C VAL A 283 3.26 18.90 -12.87
N ILE A 284 2.87 17.72 -13.36
CA ILE A 284 3.39 16.43 -12.87
C ILE A 284 4.14 15.75 -14.03
N VAL A 285 5.42 15.45 -13.80
CA VAL A 285 6.30 14.75 -14.75
C VAL A 285 6.32 13.25 -14.44
N ALA A 286 5.82 12.41 -15.34
CA ALA A 286 5.67 10.97 -15.20
C ALA A 286 6.15 10.22 -16.46
N VAL A 287 7.33 10.60 -16.98
CA VAL A 287 7.86 10.14 -18.27
C VAL A 287 8.42 8.71 -18.26
N GLY A 288 8.58 8.09 -17.09
CA GLY A 288 9.09 6.72 -16.96
C GLY A 288 10.59 6.53 -17.31
N CYS A 289 10.97 5.27 -17.56
CA CYS A 289 12.34 4.86 -17.92
C CYS A 289 12.34 4.18 -19.30
N TRP A 290 12.80 4.89 -20.34
CA TRP A 290 12.75 4.40 -21.73
C TRP A 290 14.11 4.25 -22.39
N THR A 291 15.20 4.73 -21.76
CA THR A 291 16.55 4.64 -22.31
C THR A 291 17.16 3.28 -21.95
N PRO A 292 17.50 2.41 -22.91
CA PRO A 292 18.12 1.14 -22.62
C PRO A 292 19.47 1.29 -21.93
N SER A 293 19.81 0.32 -21.07
CA SER A 293 21.15 0.22 -20.50
C SER A 293 22.08 -0.53 -21.48
N SER A 294 23.33 -0.10 -21.59
CA SER A 294 24.36 -0.73 -22.42
C SER A 294 24.93 -1.98 -21.75
N MET A 295 25.16 -3.05 -22.51
CA MET A 295 25.89 -4.25 -22.07
C MET A 295 27.37 -3.97 -21.81
N ARG A 296 27.91 -2.88 -22.40
CA ARG A 296 29.33 -2.49 -22.34
C ARG A 296 30.25 -3.56 -22.87
N ILE A 297 29.88 -4.18 -23.97
CA ILE A 297 30.66 -5.15 -24.71
C ILE A 297 30.87 -4.66 -26.15
N GLU A 298 31.96 -5.12 -26.80
CA GLU A 298 32.22 -4.87 -28.22
C GLU A 298 31.14 -5.51 -29.07
N GLY A 299 30.59 -4.80 -30.07
CA GLY A 299 29.56 -5.25 -30.99
C GLY A 299 28.15 -5.23 -30.42
N GLU A 300 27.91 -4.56 -29.28
CA GLU A 300 26.56 -4.50 -28.69
C GLU A 300 25.50 -3.85 -29.59
N GLU A 301 25.93 -3.08 -30.61
CA GLU A 301 25.06 -2.48 -31.63
C GLU A 301 24.34 -3.50 -32.51
N PHE A 302 24.85 -4.73 -32.60
CA PHE A 302 24.20 -5.83 -33.29
C PHE A 302 23.06 -6.48 -32.45
N ALA A 303 22.92 -6.13 -31.19
CA ALA A 303 21.84 -6.60 -30.32
C ALA A 303 20.62 -5.68 -30.41
N LEU A 304 19.42 -6.29 -30.41
CA LEU A 304 18.18 -5.55 -30.22
C LEU A 304 18.04 -5.17 -28.75
N GLN A 305 17.68 -3.92 -28.49
CA GLN A 305 17.37 -3.49 -27.14
C GLN A 305 15.99 -4.03 -26.71
N GLY A 306 15.90 -4.68 -25.54
CA GLY A 306 14.71 -5.41 -25.11
C GLY A 306 13.44 -4.59 -25.10
N ILE A 307 13.50 -3.33 -24.59
CA ILE A 307 12.33 -2.46 -24.63
C ILE A 307 11.92 -2.07 -26.04
N LYS A 308 12.90 -1.83 -26.96
CA LYS A 308 12.62 -1.54 -28.35
C LYS A 308 12.05 -2.74 -29.10
N TYR A 309 12.52 -3.94 -28.75
CA TYR A 309 11.95 -5.17 -29.26
C TYR A 309 10.46 -5.27 -28.91
N LEU A 310 10.11 -5.09 -27.63
CA LEU A 310 8.70 -5.13 -27.19
C LEU A 310 7.86 -4.01 -27.78
N GLU A 311 8.38 -2.78 -27.88
CA GLU A 311 7.72 -1.66 -28.58
C GLU A 311 7.41 -1.99 -30.04
N ASN A 312 8.36 -2.57 -30.77
CA ASN A 312 8.18 -2.95 -32.18
C ASN A 312 7.11 -4.04 -32.34
N ILE A 313 7.08 -5.00 -31.44
CA ILE A 313 6.04 -6.04 -31.41
C ILE A 313 4.67 -5.42 -31.13
N ALA A 314 4.59 -4.53 -30.12
CA ALA A 314 3.35 -3.83 -29.77
C ALA A 314 2.85 -2.93 -30.92
N ALA A 315 3.75 -2.28 -31.65
CA ALA A 315 3.39 -1.45 -32.82
C ALA A 315 2.76 -2.26 -33.98
N LYS A 316 3.02 -3.58 -34.04
CA LYS A 316 2.39 -4.53 -34.97
C LYS A 316 1.10 -5.15 -34.41
N ASN A 317 0.56 -4.64 -33.32
CA ASN A 317 -0.61 -5.18 -32.61
C ASN A 317 -0.53 -6.69 -32.31
N TRP A 318 0.70 -7.20 -32.08
CA TRP A 318 0.96 -8.61 -31.78
C TRP A 318 0.55 -9.59 -32.89
N GLU A 319 0.45 -9.11 -34.13
CA GLU A 319 0.03 -9.87 -35.32
C GLU A 319 1.14 -9.86 -36.38
N ASN A 320 1.14 -10.85 -37.26
CA ASN A 320 2.06 -10.97 -38.40
C ASN A 320 3.53 -10.79 -38.02
N LEU A 321 3.93 -11.42 -36.90
CA LEU A 321 5.26 -11.31 -36.34
C LEU A 321 6.23 -12.27 -37.03
N GLU A 322 7.43 -11.79 -37.28
CA GLU A 322 8.50 -12.59 -37.89
C GLU A 322 9.10 -13.54 -36.85
N ASN A 323 9.45 -14.75 -37.30
CA ASN A 323 10.17 -15.70 -36.48
C ASN A 323 11.61 -15.20 -36.24
N PRO A 324 12.02 -14.95 -34.98
CA PRO A 324 13.36 -14.43 -34.69
C PRO A 324 14.46 -15.52 -34.73
N GLY A 325 14.15 -16.74 -35.08
CA GLY A 325 15.08 -17.85 -35.15
C GLY A 325 15.64 -18.27 -33.80
N ARG A 326 16.90 -18.69 -33.75
CA ARG A 326 17.63 -18.93 -32.49
C ARG A 326 17.87 -17.59 -31.80
N THR A 327 17.21 -17.38 -30.68
CA THR A 327 17.21 -16.11 -29.98
C THR A 327 17.93 -16.24 -28.64
N VAL A 328 18.91 -15.37 -28.41
CA VAL A 328 19.59 -15.23 -27.11
C VAL A 328 19.10 -13.95 -26.45
N VAL A 329 18.53 -14.07 -25.24
CA VAL A 329 18.12 -12.92 -24.42
C VAL A 329 19.10 -12.74 -23.27
N VAL A 330 19.79 -11.59 -23.22
CA VAL A 330 20.74 -11.28 -22.16
C VAL A 330 20.05 -10.47 -21.07
N GLY A 331 19.92 -11.06 -19.88
CA GLY A 331 19.30 -10.39 -18.72
C GLY A 331 18.49 -11.33 -17.83
N GLY A 332 18.14 -10.85 -16.63
CA GLY A 332 17.42 -11.66 -15.63
C GLY A 332 16.25 -10.92 -14.96
N GLY A 333 15.77 -9.81 -15.52
CA GLY A 333 14.63 -9.05 -15.02
C GLY A 333 13.32 -9.41 -15.74
N ASN A 334 12.19 -8.84 -15.30
CA ASN A 334 10.88 -9.06 -15.91
C ASN A 334 10.87 -8.74 -17.41
N THR A 335 11.58 -7.67 -17.85
CA THR A 335 11.73 -7.34 -19.29
C THR A 335 12.40 -8.46 -20.07
N ALA A 336 13.39 -9.17 -19.47
CA ALA A 336 14.02 -10.30 -20.13
C ALA A 336 13.06 -11.49 -20.28
N MET A 337 12.24 -11.75 -19.27
CA MET A 337 11.19 -12.78 -19.34
C MET A 337 10.13 -12.41 -20.39
N ASP A 338 9.70 -11.17 -20.43
CA ASP A 338 8.76 -10.65 -21.44
C ASP A 338 9.32 -10.80 -22.87
N CYS A 339 10.59 -10.44 -23.09
CA CYS A 339 11.26 -10.62 -24.38
C CYS A 339 11.39 -12.08 -24.76
N ALA A 340 11.82 -12.94 -23.83
CA ALA A 340 12.02 -14.36 -24.09
C ALA A 340 10.71 -15.07 -24.44
N ARG A 341 9.68 -14.87 -23.65
CA ARG A 341 8.34 -15.45 -23.87
C ARG A 341 7.65 -14.91 -25.12
N THR A 342 7.92 -13.64 -25.47
CA THR A 342 7.44 -13.05 -26.74
C THR A 342 8.16 -13.67 -27.93
N ALA A 343 9.48 -13.79 -27.90
CA ALA A 343 10.26 -14.39 -28.97
C ALA A 343 9.88 -15.86 -29.20
N LEU A 344 9.59 -16.61 -28.12
CA LEU A 344 9.09 -17.98 -28.20
C LEU A 344 7.75 -18.05 -28.96
N ARG A 345 6.80 -17.15 -28.64
CA ARG A 345 5.48 -17.07 -29.31
C ARG A 345 5.58 -16.67 -30.79
N CYS A 346 6.64 -15.97 -31.15
CA CYS A 346 6.97 -15.69 -32.55
C CYS A 346 7.62 -16.90 -33.27
N GLY A 347 7.72 -18.07 -32.63
CA GLY A 347 8.29 -19.29 -33.20
C GLY A 347 9.81 -19.44 -33.00
N GLY A 348 10.44 -18.57 -32.19
CA GLY A 348 11.87 -18.64 -31.91
C GLY A 348 12.24 -19.76 -30.94
N LYS A 349 13.49 -20.29 -31.07
CA LYS A 349 14.12 -21.11 -30.05
C LYS A 349 14.92 -20.20 -29.11
N VAL A 350 14.51 -20.10 -27.85
CA VAL A 350 14.98 -19.03 -26.95
C VAL A 350 15.85 -19.56 -25.82
N THR A 351 17.02 -18.91 -25.63
CA THR A 351 17.91 -19.14 -24.51
C THR A 351 18.15 -17.81 -23.76
N VAL A 352 17.89 -17.80 -22.46
CA VAL A 352 18.19 -16.66 -21.57
C VAL A 352 19.60 -16.82 -20.98
N VAL A 353 20.44 -15.82 -21.15
CA VAL A 353 21.80 -15.76 -20.57
C VAL A 353 21.77 -14.83 -19.37
N TYR A 354 22.15 -15.35 -18.19
CA TYR A 354 22.18 -14.57 -16.97
C TYR A 354 23.46 -14.82 -16.14
N ARG A 355 24.10 -13.72 -15.72
CA ARG A 355 25.41 -13.74 -15.05
C ARG A 355 25.45 -14.24 -13.61
N ARG A 356 24.28 -14.51 -13.00
CA ARG A 356 24.12 -15.05 -11.64
C ARG A 356 23.26 -16.33 -11.72
N THR A 357 22.86 -16.86 -10.56
CA THR A 357 21.92 -17.98 -10.50
C THR A 357 20.47 -17.49 -10.52
N GLU A 358 19.54 -18.43 -10.58
CA GLU A 358 18.12 -18.15 -10.52
C GLU A 358 17.69 -17.42 -9.24
N ASN A 359 18.35 -17.71 -8.11
CA ASN A 359 18.03 -17.08 -6.83
C ASN A 359 18.31 -15.57 -6.80
N GLU A 360 19.28 -15.10 -7.60
CA GLU A 360 19.63 -13.70 -7.73
C GLU A 360 18.86 -12.99 -8.86
N MET A 361 17.99 -13.68 -9.59
CA MET A 361 17.17 -13.04 -10.62
C MET A 361 16.23 -12.00 -10.01
N PRO A 362 16.19 -10.76 -10.53
CA PRO A 362 15.23 -9.76 -10.11
C PRO A 362 13.82 -9.97 -10.72
N ALA A 363 13.68 -10.90 -11.68
CA ALA A 363 12.38 -11.27 -12.24
C ALA A 363 11.49 -11.93 -11.18
N GLU A 364 10.19 -11.76 -11.32
CA GLU A 364 9.20 -12.47 -10.49
C GLU A 364 9.32 -13.98 -10.72
N LYS A 365 9.37 -14.74 -9.62
CA LYS A 365 9.57 -16.20 -9.68
C LYS A 365 8.56 -16.89 -10.58
N LEU A 366 7.30 -16.47 -10.51
CA LEU A 366 6.24 -17.00 -11.36
C LEU A 366 6.54 -16.80 -12.85
N GLU A 367 7.07 -15.64 -13.24
CA GLU A 367 7.43 -15.35 -14.63
C GLU A 367 8.59 -16.23 -15.13
N VAL A 368 9.54 -16.55 -14.25
CA VAL A 368 10.66 -17.47 -14.55
C VAL A 368 10.16 -18.91 -14.68
N GLU A 369 9.28 -19.34 -13.77
CA GLU A 369 8.65 -20.66 -13.80
C GLU A 369 7.82 -20.85 -15.09
N GLU A 370 6.95 -19.87 -15.42
CA GLU A 370 6.15 -19.89 -16.64
C GLU A 370 7.01 -19.90 -17.91
N ALA A 371 8.10 -19.09 -17.95
CA ALA A 371 9.03 -19.09 -19.09
C ALA A 371 9.68 -20.47 -19.30
N ARG A 372 10.08 -21.13 -18.22
CA ARG A 372 10.66 -22.50 -18.26
C ARG A 372 9.64 -23.54 -18.71
N GLU A 373 8.43 -23.51 -18.18
CA GLU A 373 7.33 -24.40 -18.60
C GLU A 373 7.02 -24.24 -20.09
N GLU A 374 7.05 -23.01 -20.59
CA GLU A 374 6.83 -22.69 -22.00
C GLU A 374 7.97 -23.17 -22.91
N GLY A 375 9.15 -23.53 -22.35
CA GLY A 375 10.27 -24.09 -23.09
C GLY A 375 11.42 -23.13 -23.34
N VAL A 376 11.50 -22.03 -22.60
CA VAL A 376 12.68 -21.14 -22.60
C VAL A 376 13.84 -21.85 -21.89
N GLU A 377 14.99 -21.93 -22.53
CA GLU A 377 16.23 -22.44 -21.93
C GLU A 377 16.95 -21.36 -21.13
N PHE A 378 17.65 -21.74 -20.04
CA PHE A 378 18.39 -20.80 -19.18
C PHE A 378 19.85 -21.22 -19.07
N LEU A 379 20.76 -20.30 -19.38
CA LEU A 379 22.20 -20.39 -19.12
C LEU A 379 22.54 -19.43 -17.97
N PHE A 380 22.53 -19.97 -16.76
CA PHE A 380 22.95 -19.26 -15.57
C PHE A 380 24.48 -19.17 -15.47
N LEU A 381 24.97 -18.29 -14.59
CA LEU A 381 26.40 -18.06 -14.37
C LEU A 381 27.15 -17.84 -15.69
N THR A 382 26.56 -17.04 -16.57
CA THR A 382 27.09 -16.77 -17.91
C THR A 382 26.97 -15.28 -18.21
N ALA A 383 28.10 -14.64 -18.54
CA ALA A 383 28.14 -13.22 -18.91
C ALA A 383 28.59 -13.06 -20.38
N PRO A 384 27.99 -12.13 -21.14
CA PRO A 384 28.47 -11.81 -22.48
C PRO A 384 29.81 -11.02 -22.42
N LEU A 385 30.71 -11.29 -23.36
CA LEU A 385 31.99 -10.61 -23.51
C LEU A 385 32.08 -9.75 -24.77
N ARG A 386 31.58 -10.28 -25.90
CA ARG A 386 31.61 -9.64 -27.22
C ARG A 386 30.50 -10.23 -28.10
N LEU A 387 29.94 -9.41 -28.97
CA LEU A 387 29.01 -9.83 -30.00
C LEU A 387 29.58 -9.50 -31.38
N ARG A 388 29.59 -10.46 -32.29
CA ARG A 388 30.00 -10.24 -33.68
C ARG A 388 28.90 -10.72 -34.63
N GLU A 389 28.88 -10.14 -35.81
CA GLU A 389 27.96 -10.56 -36.88
C GLU A 389 28.76 -11.00 -38.11
N GLU A 390 28.47 -12.17 -38.62
CA GLU A 390 29.10 -12.73 -39.83
C GLU A 390 28.04 -13.41 -40.70
N ASN A 391 27.96 -13.00 -41.95
CA ASN A 391 26.98 -13.55 -42.92
C ASN A 391 25.53 -13.57 -42.42
N GLY A 392 25.09 -12.53 -41.69
CA GLY A 392 23.76 -12.41 -41.13
C GLY A 392 23.50 -13.28 -39.89
N LYS A 393 24.50 -14.00 -39.40
CA LYS A 393 24.47 -14.74 -38.12
C LYS A 393 25.22 -14.01 -37.04
N LYS A 394 24.71 -14.08 -35.82
CA LYS A 394 25.30 -13.48 -34.64
C LYS A 394 26.01 -14.53 -33.80
N PHE A 395 27.17 -14.17 -33.26
CA PHE A 395 27.96 -15.01 -32.39
C PHE A 395 28.24 -14.24 -31.10
N LEU A 396 27.66 -14.70 -30.02
CA LEU A 396 27.82 -14.11 -28.69
C LEU A 396 28.93 -14.87 -27.93
N ALA A 397 30.07 -14.27 -27.79
CA ALA A 397 31.12 -14.78 -26.91
C ALA A 397 30.70 -14.54 -25.46
N CYS A 398 30.77 -15.59 -24.65
CA CYS A 398 30.36 -15.63 -23.26
C CYS A 398 31.48 -16.20 -22.39
N GLN A 399 31.47 -15.83 -21.10
CA GLN A 399 32.34 -16.39 -20.08
C GLN A 399 31.50 -16.97 -18.93
N LYS A 400 31.94 -18.09 -18.36
CA LYS A 400 31.34 -18.63 -17.15
C LYS A 400 31.65 -17.75 -15.94
N MET A 401 30.74 -17.69 -15.03
CA MET A 401 30.80 -16.90 -13.80
C MET A 401 30.68 -17.80 -12.58
N GLU A 402 31.19 -17.35 -11.46
CA GLU A 402 30.87 -17.89 -10.13
C GLU A 402 30.35 -16.79 -9.21
N LEU A 403 29.77 -17.17 -8.08
CA LEU A 403 29.18 -16.22 -7.14
C LEU A 403 30.19 -15.88 -6.03
N GLY A 404 30.63 -14.63 -6.01
CA GLY A 404 31.44 -14.03 -4.95
C GLY A 404 30.61 -13.49 -3.77
N ALA A 405 31.15 -12.48 -3.08
CA ALA A 405 30.49 -11.81 -1.95
C ALA A 405 29.23 -11.03 -2.40
N PRO A 406 28.27 -10.80 -1.48
CA PRO A 406 27.10 -9.96 -1.77
C PRO A 406 27.48 -8.52 -2.13
N ASP A 407 26.79 -7.95 -3.11
CA ASP A 407 26.87 -6.54 -3.49
C ASP A 407 26.02 -5.63 -2.57
N ALA A 408 26.03 -4.32 -2.80
CA ALA A 408 25.27 -3.34 -2.03
C ALA A 408 23.74 -3.58 -2.04
N SER A 409 23.22 -4.41 -2.96
CA SER A 409 21.82 -4.83 -3.02
C SER A 409 21.54 -6.14 -2.27
N GLY A 410 22.56 -6.73 -1.64
CA GLY A 410 22.48 -8.01 -0.94
C GLY A 410 22.55 -9.24 -1.86
N ARG A 411 22.70 -9.05 -3.19
CA ARG A 411 22.85 -10.15 -4.16
C ARG A 411 24.30 -10.49 -4.35
N ARG A 412 24.63 -11.78 -4.45
CA ARG A 412 26.00 -12.24 -4.67
C ARG A 412 26.57 -11.72 -6.00
N SER A 413 27.77 -11.17 -5.94
CA SER A 413 28.46 -10.58 -7.11
C SER A 413 28.94 -11.65 -8.07
N PRO A 414 28.75 -11.50 -9.40
CA PRO A 414 29.31 -12.44 -10.36
C PRO A 414 30.82 -12.18 -10.55
N VAL A 415 31.63 -13.25 -10.46
CA VAL A 415 33.08 -13.24 -10.65
C VAL A 415 33.41 -14.07 -11.88
N PRO A 416 34.22 -13.56 -12.85
CA PRO A 416 34.61 -14.31 -14.02
C PRO A 416 35.46 -15.55 -13.68
N VAL A 417 35.23 -16.66 -14.39
CA VAL A 417 36.10 -17.84 -14.35
C VAL A 417 37.07 -17.77 -15.53
N GLU A 418 38.33 -17.59 -15.25
CA GLU A 418 39.35 -17.46 -16.29
C GLU A 418 39.44 -18.69 -17.21
N GLY A 419 39.61 -18.47 -18.52
CA GLY A 419 39.75 -19.53 -19.51
C GLY A 419 38.45 -20.34 -19.80
N SER A 420 37.31 -19.83 -19.35
CA SER A 420 36.00 -20.50 -19.53
C SER A 420 35.19 -19.94 -20.70
N ASP A 421 35.82 -19.22 -21.59
CA ASP A 421 35.18 -18.54 -22.71
C ASP A 421 34.58 -19.55 -23.70
N PHE A 422 33.38 -19.27 -24.22
CA PHE A 422 32.70 -20.07 -25.22
C PHE A 422 31.77 -19.19 -26.07
N GLU A 423 31.32 -19.72 -27.19
CA GLU A 423 30.52 -18.96 -28.14
C GLU A 423 29.13 -19.57 -28.34
N ILE A 424 28.14 -18.72 -28.45
CA ILE A 424 26.72 -19.08 -28.71
C ILE A 424 26.35 -18.46 -30.06
N GLY A 425 26.01 -19.33 -31.04
CA GLY A 425 25.45 -18.87 -32.31
C GLY A 425 23.96 -18.56 -32.22
N ALA A 426 23.54 -17.41 -32.70
CA ALA A 426 22.17 -16.94 -32.70
C ALA A 426 21.78 -16.25 -34.01
N ASP A 427 20.49 -16.23 -34.32
CA ASP A 427 19.95 -15.39 -35.39
C ASP A 427 19.56 -14.02 -34.83
N THR A 428 19.11 -13.99 -33.58
CA THR A 428 18.74 -12.75 -32.86
C THR A 428 19.35 -12.72 -31.47
N VAL A 429 19.90 -11.56 -31.07
CA VAL A 429 20.35 -11.28 -29.69
C VAL A 429 19.58 -10.09 -29.16
N ILE A 430 18.98 -10.23 -27.96
CA ILE A 430 18.18 -9.21 -27.30
C ILE A 430 18.85 -8.84 -25.97
N ALA A 431 19.23 -7.55 -25.82
CA ALA A 431 19.80 -7.01 -24.58
C ALA A 431 18.68 -6.48 -23.67
N ALA A 432 18.35 -7.21 -22.60
CA ALA A 432 17.30 -6.88 -21.65
C ALA A 432 17.89 -6.67 -20.23
N ILE A 433 18.90 -5.80 -20.11
CA ILE A 433 19.71 -5.58 -18.92
C ILE A 433 19.32 -4.33 -18.11
N GLY A 434 18.11 -3.83 -18.33
CA GLY A 434 17.51 -2.71 -17.62
C GLY A 434 17.40 -1.43 -18.45
N GLN A 435 16.80 -0.43 -17.85
CA GLN A 435 16.51 0.87 -18.44
C GLN A 435 16.95 2.00 -17.52
N LYS A 436 17.05 3.21 -18.08
CA LYS A 436 17.38 4.45 -17.38
C LYS A 436 16.39 5.53 -17.75
N THR A 437 16.25 6.49 -16.86
CA THR A 437 15.52 7.74 -17.13
C THR A 437 16.38 8.65 -18.00
N LYS A 438 15.71 9.44 -18.83
CA LYS A 438 16.23 10.66 -19.44
C LYS A 438 15.32 11.78 -18.98
N ALA A 439 15.75 12.54 -17.97
CA ALA A 439 14.98 13.67 -17.47
C ALA A 439 14.72 14.69 -18.61
N PRO A 440 13.49 15.22 -18.72
CA PRO A 440 13.19 16.32 -19.65
C PRO A 440 13.94 17.59 -19.26
N GLU A 441 14.18 18.46 -20.21
CA GLU A 441 14.71 19.80 -19.95
C GLU A 441 13.79 20.59 -19.00
N GLY A 442 14.39 21.30 -18.04
CA GLY A 442 13.66 22.07 -17.01
C GLY A 442 13.46 21.33 -15.68
N VAL A 443 13.93 20.09 -15.54
CA VAL A 443 13.98 19.38 -14.24
C VAL A 443 15.37 18.83 -13.95
N GLU A 444 15.81 18.90 -12.70
CA GLU A 444 17.12 18.40 -12.28
C GLU A 444 17.16 16.87 -12.25
N ALA A 445 18.29 16.30 -12.64
CA ALA A 445 18.55 14.87 -12.58
C ALA A 445 19.67 14.53 -11.59
N ASP A 446 19.55 13.38 -10.94
CA ASP A 446 20.60 12.81 -10.11
C ASP A 446 21.75 12.22 -10.97
N LYS A 447 22.80 11.73 -10.32
CA LYS A 447 23.96 11.10 -10.99
C LYS A 447 23.61 9.84 -11.81
N ARG A 448 22.43 9.26 -11.60
CA ARG A 448 21.93 8.08 -12.32
C ARG A 448 21.02 8.46 -13.48
N GLY A 449 20.67 9.75 -13.61
CA GLY A 449 19.76 10.29 -14.60
C GLY A 449 18.28 10.31 -14.17
N ASN A 450 17.96 9.95 -12.93
CA ASN A 450 16.61 10.04 -12.40
C ASN A 450 16.30 11.49 -12.01
N ILE A 451 15.03 11.88 -12.08
CA ILE A 451 14.60 13.21 -11.67
C ILE A 451 14.76 13.35 -10.16
N SER A 452 15.49 14.40 -9.75
CA SER A 452 15.68 14.75 -8.34
C SER A 452 14.43 15.39 -7.77
N VAL A 453 13.95 14.86 -6.65
CA VAL A 453 12.74 15.35 -5.97
C VAL A 453 12.98 15.45 -4.46
N SER A 454 12.22 16.33 -3.80
CA SER A 454 12.08 16.37 -2.34
C SER A 454 11.21 15.19 -1.84
N LYS A 455 11.03 15.08 -0.52
CA LYS A 455 10.23 14.00 0.09
C LYS A 455 8.77 13.97 -0.36
N ASP A 456 8.22 15.13 -0.69
CA ASP A 456 6.88 15.34 -1.22
C ASP A 456 6.78 15.23 -2.74
N LEU A 457 7.84 14.73 -3.40
CA LEU A 457 7.96 14.57 -4.85
C LEU A 457 8.02 15.88 -5.63
N SER A 458 8.28 17.02 -4.98
CA SER A 458 8.43 18.33 -5.62
C SER A 458 9.80 18.49 -6.29
N CYS A 459 9.80 19.06 -7.50
CA CYS A 459 10.98 19.59 -8.20
C CYS A 459 11.13 21.11 -8.03
N GLY A 460 10.27 21.74 -7.22
CA GLY A 460 10.15 23.21 -7.09
C GLY A 460 9.16 23.82 -8.09
N ASN A 461 8.78 25.09 -7.88
CA ASN A 461 7.94 25.86 -8.80
C ASN A 461 6.63 25.19 -9.24
N MET A 462 5.92 24.48 -8.34
CA MET A 462 4.70 23.72 -8.67
C MET A 462 4.93 22.63 -9.74
N ILE A 463 6.16 22.13 -9.89
CA ILE A 463 6.51 20.98 -10.70
C ILE A 463 6.78 19.80 -9.76
N TYR A 464 6.15 18.67 -10.03
CA TYR A 464 6.28 17.42 -9.29
C TYR A 464 6.70 16.30 -10.24
N ALA A 465 7.31 15.24 -9.73
CA ALA A 465 7.63 14.08 -10.56
C ALA A 465 7.29 12.77 -9.86
N ALA A 466 6.88 11.74 -10.62
CA ALA A 466 6.46 10.47 -10.05
C ALA A 466 6.72 9.27 -10.97
N GLY A 467 6.80 8.09 -10.35
CA GLY A 467 7.03 6.82 -11.03
C GLY A 467 8.50 6.57 -11.38
N ASP A 468 8.73 5.71 -12.36
CA ASP A 468 10.06 5.21 -12.69
C ASP A 468 11.08 6.30 -13.05
N CYS A 469 10.63 7.47 -13.52
CA CYS A 469 11.53 8.59 -13.79
C CYS A 469 12.17 9.17 -12.51
N VAL A 470 11.63 8.87 -11.34
CA VAL A 470 12.17 9.26 -10.03
C VAL A 470 12.91 8.10 -9.36
N THR A 471 12.29 6.93 -9.33
CA THR A 471 12.80 5.77 -8.56
C THR A 471 13.78 4.90 -9.35
N GLY A 472 13.84 5.03 -10.67
CA GLY A 472 14.29 4.00 -11.58
C GLY A 472 13.19 2.96 -11.84
N PRO A 473 13.45 1.94 -12.69
CA PRO A 473 12.46 0.94 -13.05
C PRO A 473 11.89 0.21 -11.83
N ALA A 474 10.57 0.28 -11.67
CA ALA A 474 9.82 -0.28 -10.54
C ALA A 474 8.57 -1.05 -11.04
N THR A 475 7.67 -1.41 -10.15
CA THR A 475 6.43 -2.10 -10.51
C THR A 475 5.30 -1.12 -10.84
N VAL A 476 4.31 -1.60 -11.59
CA VAL A 476 3.13 -0.79 -11.97
C VAL A 476 2.40 -0.23 -10.74
N VAL A 477 2.26 -1.03 -9.68
CA VAL A 477 1.57 -0.60 -8.46
C VAL A 477 2.36 0.45 -7.68
N GLU A 478 3.70 0.40 -7.70
CA GLU A 478 4.55 1.45 -7.13
C GLU A 478 4.44 2.76 -7.93
N ALA A 479 4.42 2.67 -9.26
CA ALA A 479 4.21 3.83 -10.12
C ALA A 479 2.83 4.49 -9.88
N VAL A 480 1.77 3.68 -9.71
CA VAL A 480 0.41 4.17 -9.36
C VAL A 480 0.43 4.87 -8.01
N ALA A 481 1.05 4.28 -6.99
CA ALA A 481 1.18 4.89 -5.66
C ALA A 481 1.95 6.22 -5.69
N ALA A 482 3.05 6.27 -6.45
CA ALA A 482 3.82 7.50 -6.63
C ALA A 482 3.02 8.60 -7.34
N GLY A 483 2.23 8.25 -8.35
CA GLY A 483 1.33 9.18 -9.04
C GLY A 483 0.26 9.76 -8.11
N HIS A 484 -0.35 8.93 -7.26
CA HIS A 484 -1.30 9.37 -6.24
C HIS A 484 -0.64 10.35 -5.26
N LYS A 485 0.53 9.98 -4.72
CA LYS A 485 1.28 10.86 -3.80
C LYS A 485 1.64 12.21 -4.43
N ALA A 486 2.11 12.22 -5.68
CA ALA A 486 2.44 13.47 -6.38
C ALA A 486 1.20 14.36 -6.59
N ALA A 487 0.05 13.75 -6.88
CA ALA A 487 -1.22 14.48 -6.98
C ALA A 487 -1.61 15.11 -5.64
N ASP A 488 -1.55 14.35 -4.53
CA ASP A 488 -1.87 14.85 -3.19
C ASP A 488 -0.94 16.00 -2.79
N SER A 489 0.37 15.86 -3.02
CA SER A 489 1.36 16.88 -2.70
C SER A 489 1.16 18.16 -3.53
N LEU A 490 0.90 18.02 -4.84
CA LEU A 490 0.59 19.18 -5.70
C LEU A 490 -0.71 19.87 -5.26
N MET A 491 -1.75 19.13 -4.95
CA MET A 491 -3.02 19.69 -4.46
C MET A 491 -2.83 20.46 -3.17
N ALA A 492 -2.07 19.89 -2.21
CA ALA A 492 -1.75 20.58 -0.95
C ALA A 492 -1.04 21.92 -1.20
N ALA A 493 -0.06 21.95 -2.11
CA ALA A 493 0.66 23.17 -2.48
C ALA A 493 -0.25 24.20 -3.17
N LEU A 494 -1.11 23.78 -4.11
CA LEU A 494 -2.05 24.65 -4.81
C LEU A 494 -3.12 25.26 -3.88
N GLU A 495 -3.43 24.58 -2.79
CA GLU A 495 -4.36 25.04 -1.76
C GLU A 495 -3.67 25.80 -0.62
N GLY A 496 -2.34 26.00 -0.69
CA GLY A 496 -1.55 26.66 0.37
C GLY A 496 -1.50 25.89 1.69
N ARG A 497 -1.83 24.60 1.66
CA ARG A 497 -1.72 23.71 2.83
C ARG A 497 -0.29 23.19 2.93
N LYS A 498 0.26 23.22 4.14
CA LYS A 498 1.50 22.46 4.40
C LYS A 498 1.14 20.97 4.47
N GLU A 499 1.82 20.15 3.71
CA GLU A 499 1.73 18.70 3.87
C GLU A 499 2.32 18.35 5.26
N GLU A 500 1.46 18.01 6.21
CA GLU A 500 1.92 17.47 7.49
C GLU A 500 2.50 16.08 7.22
N GLU A 501 3.75 15.85 7.59
CA GLU A 501 4.37 14.53 7.53
C GLU A 501 3.57 13.57 8.41
N LYS A 502 2.65 12.81 7.77
CA LYS A 502 1.82 11.84 8.49
C LYS A 502 2.73 10.77 9.07
N PHE A 503 2.81 10.73 10.40
CA PHE A 503 3.48 9.65 11.10
C PHE A 503 2.64 8.39 10.93
N PHE A 504 3.17 7.39 10.21
CA PHE A 504 2.51 6.10 10.08
C PHE A 504 2.69 5.30 11.37
N PHE A 505 1.58 5.05 12.06
CA PHE A 505 1.55 4.26 13.28
C PHE A 505 0.87 2.92 13.01
N ASN A 506 1.59 1.83 13.25
CA ASN A 506 1.05 0.49 13.14
C ASN A 506 1.62 -0.42 14.23
N VAL A 507 0.78 -0.93 15.11
CA VAL A 507 1.15 -2.07 15.96
C VAL A 507 1.06 -3.32 15.10
N SER A 508 2.09 -4.16 15.13
CA SER A 508 2.13 -5.43 14.40
C SER A 508 2.65 -6.56 15.27
N ARG A 509 2.11 -7.75 15.06
CA ARG A 509 2.64 -8.98 15.67
C ARG A 509 3.83 -9.57 14.95
N GLY A 510 4.31 -8.89 13.94
CA GLY A 510 5.45 -9.31 13.16
C GLY A 510 5.10 -9.99 11.83
N HIS A 511 6.15 -10.31 11.09
CA HIS A 511 6.07 -10.97 9.80
C HIS A 511 5.70 -12.46 9.98
N TRP A 512 5.02 -13.07 9.00
CA TRP A 512 4.58 -14.48 9.06
C TRP A 512 5.73 -15.48 9.32
N ARG A 513 6.97 -15.17 8.90
CA ARG A 513 8.15 -16.02 9.13
C ARG A 513 8.55 -16.13 10.61
N SER A 514 8.14 -15.17 11.44
CA SER A 514 8.38 -15.18 12.90
C SER A 514 7.21 -15.74 13.71
N LEU A 515 6.16 -16.24 13.05
CA LEU A 515 4.97 -16.78 13.68
C LEU A 515 4.87 -18.28 13.42
N SER A 516 4.38 -19.01 14.40
CA SER A 516 4.00 -20.44 14.28
C SER A 516 2.52 -20.58 13.89
N ARG A 517 2.12 -21.81 13.57
CA ARG A 517 0.70 -22.15 13.35
C ARG A 517 -0.12 -21.96 14.64
N GLU A 518 0.46 -22.31 15.78
CA GLU A 518 -0.14 -22.16 17.11
C GLU A 518 -0.38 -20.68 17.41
N ASP A 519 0.55 -19.80 17.06
CA ASP A 519 0.38 -18.34 17.18
C ASP A 519 -0.83 -17.86 16.35
N LEU A 520 -1.00 -18.35 15.13
CA LEU A 520 -2.17 -18.01 14.31
C LEU A 520 -3.47 -18.51 14.93
N VAL A 521 -3.49 -19.73 15.47
CA VAL A 521 -4.67 -20.30 16.14
C VAL A 521 -5.03 -19.47 17.38
N LEU A 522 -4.04 -19.08 18.19
CA LEU A 522 -4.26 -18.16 19.31
C LEU A 522 -4.84 -16.82 18.87
N LEU A 523 -4.44 -16.34 17.68
CA LEU A 523 -4.88 -15.08 17.14
C LEU A 523 -6.29 -15.11 16.56
N ARG A 524 -6.64 -16.17 15.85
CA ARG A 524 -7.80 -16.22 14.97
C ARG A 524 -8.66 -17.49 15.10
N GLY A 525 -8.28 -18.40 15.99
CA GLY A 525 -9.07 -19.58 16.31
C GLY A 525 -9.38 -20.46 15.09
N ASP A 526 -10.65 -20.75 14.91
CA ASP A 526 -11.21 -21.59 13.85
C ASP A 526 -11.04 -21.06 12.42
N LYS A 527 -10.70 -19.78 12.24
CA LYS A 527 -10.41 -19.21 10.92
C LYS A 527 -9.11 -19.72 10.28
N VAL A 528 -8.27 -20.43 11.02
CA VAL A 528 -7.02 -20.99 10.50
C VAL A 528 -7.28 -22.36 9.86
N SER A 529 -7.60 -22.38 8.57
CA SER A 529 -7.80 -23.60 7.77
C SER A 529 -6.53 -23.99 7.00
N ASP A 530 -6.41 -25.27 6.65
CA ASP A 530 -5.33 -25.82 5.81
C ASP A 530 -5.78 -26.03 4.36
N GLU A 531 -6.93 -25.48 3.96
CA GLU A 531 -7.44 -25.59 2.60
C GLU A 531 -6.47 -24.97 1.58
N ASP A 532 -6.41 -25.57 0.40
CA ASP A 532 -5.61 -25.07 -0.71
C ASP A 532 -6.18 -23.76 -1.26
N ARG A 533 -5.28 -22.89 -1.71
CA ARG A 533 -5.68 -21.67 -2.40
C ARG A 533 -6.25 -21.98 -3.78
N VAL A 534 -7.20 -21.17 -4.20
CA VAL A 534 -7.72 -21.21 -5.57
C VAL A 534 -6.60 -20.81 -6.53
N LYS A 535 -6.46 -21.58 -7.61
CA LYS A 535 -5.51 -21.31 -8.69
C LYS A 535 -6.28 -21.03 -9.99
N PRO A 536 -5.76 -20.16 -10.87
CA PRO A 536 -6.32 -19.97 -12.20
C PRO A 536 -6.11 -21.22 -13.05
N GLU A 537 -7.00 -21.45 -14.00
CA GLU A 537 -6.90 -22.49 -15.00
C GLU A 537 -6.22 -21.91 -16.24
N TYR A 538 -4.99 -22.33 -16.51
CA TYR A 538 -4.23 -21.87 -17.68
C TYR A 538 -4.80 -22.44 -18.98
N ILE A 539 -4.67 -21.70 -20.08
CA ILE A 539 -4.86 -22.23 -21.43
C ILE A 539 -3.85 -23.34 -21.70
N SER A 540 -4.10 -24.16 -22.73
CA SER A 540 -3.23 -25.31 -23.07
C SER A 540 -1.77 -24.85 -23.29
N MET A 541 -0.81 -25.78 -23.08
CA MET A 541 0.61 -25.45 -23.26
C MET A 541 0.91 -25.09 -24.72
N ASP A 542 0.25 -25.69 -25.69
CA ASP A 542 0.40 -25.34 -27.09
C ASP A 542 -0.07 -23.92 -27.37
N GLU A 543 -1.22 -23.50 -26.82
CA GLU A 543 -1.69 -22.13 -26.95
C GLU A 543 -0.76 -21.14 -26.21
N ARG A 544 -0.23 -21.50 -25.04
CA ARG A 544 0.75 -20.66 -24.30
C ARG A 544 2.02 -20.41 -25.11
N ARG A 545 2.43 -21.36 -25.95
CA ARG A 545 3.66 -21.26 -26.77
C ARG A 545 3.47 -20.56 -28.11
N THR A 546 2.26 -20.58 -28.64
CA THR A 546 2.01 -20.20 -30.05
C THR A 546 1.05 -19.02 -30.21
N SER A 547 0.43 -18.53 -29.13
CA SER A 547 -0.55 -17.45 -29.20
C SER A 547 -0.26 -16.33 -28.21
N PHE A 548 -0.80 -15.15 -28.49
CA PHE A 548 -0.78 -14.00 -27.59
C PHE A 548 -2.07 -13.85 -26.78
N LYS A 549 -2.90 -14.90 -26.71
CA LYS A 549 -4.08 -14.93 -25.84
C LYS A 549 -3.67 -14.78 -24.37
N GLU A 550 -4.55 -14.20 -23.56
CA GLU A 550 -4.35 -14.13 -22.11
C GLU A 550 -4.13 -15.52 -21.52
N LEU A 551 -3.16 -15.67 -20.63
CA LEU A 551 -2.69 -16.96 -20.12
C LEU A 551 -3.78 -17.75 -19.39
N PHE A 552 -4.68 -17.08 -18.71
CA PHE A 552 -5.78 -17.69 -17.98
C PHE A 552 -6.96 -16.72 -17.86
N PRO A 553 -8.19 -17.22 -17.91
CA PRO A 553 -9.39 -16.42 -17.68
C PRO A 553 -9.49 -15.98 -16.22
N THR A 554 -10.35 -15.02 -15.95
CA THR A 554 -10.68 -14.60 -14.58
C THR A 554 -11.35 -15.75 -13.84
N ILE A 555 -10.91 -15.99 -12.60
CA ILE A 555 -11.45 -17.06 -11.77
C ILE A 555 -12.93 -16.78 -11.48
N PRO A 556 -13.84 -17.79 -11.60
CA PRO A 556 -15.26 -17.61 -11.34
C PRO A 556 -15.58 -17.09 -9.93
N ALA A 557 -16.64 -16.28 -9.83
CA ALA A 557 -17.03 -15.61 -8.58
C ALA A 557 -17.23 -16.60 -7.41
N GLU A 558 -17.86 -17.74 -7.63
CA GLU A 558 -18.08 -18.77 -6.60
C GLU A 558 -16.78 -19.29 -6.00
N LYS A 559 -15.76 -19.53 -6.85
CA LYS A 559 -14.44 -19.99 -6.40
C LYS A 559 -13.74 -18.89 -5.58
N ILE A 560 -13.86 -17.60 -6.00
CA ILE A 560 -13.27 -16.47 -5.29
C ILE A 560 -14.01 -16.19 -3.97
N MET A 561 -15.32 -16.31 -3.92
CA MET A 561 -16.07 -16.17 -2.66
C MET A 561 -15.60 -17.21 -1.64
N LYS A 562 -15.46 -18.47 -2.05
CA LYS A 562 -14.92 -19.54 -1.18
C LYS A 562 -13.47 -19.24 -0.76
N GLU A 563 -12.63 -18.75 -1.67
CA GLU A 563 -11.26 -18.32 -1.32
C GLU A 563 -11.24 -17.25 -0.22
N GLY A 564 -12.25 -16.35 -0.19
CA GLY A 564 -12.38 -15.32 0.82
C GLY A 564 -12.60 -15.86 2.25
N GLU A 565 -13.15 -17.05 2.39
CA GLU A 565 -13.33 -17.70 3.70
C GLU A 565 -11.99 -18.07 4.35
N ARG A 566 -10.95 -18.26 3.55
CA ARG A 566 -9.59 -18.53 4.02
C ARG A 566 -8.91 -17.30 4.63
N CYS A 567 -9.46 -16.09 4.42
CA CYS A 567 -8.91 -14.87 5.00
C CYS A 567 -9.12 -14.85 6.51
N ILE A 568 -8.03 -14.74 7.27
CA ILE A 568 -8.07 -14.71 8.73
C ILE A 568 -8.30 -13.31 9.33
N GLU A 569 -8.49 -12.30 8.49
CA GLU A 569 -8.79 -10.91 8.90
C GLU A 569 -7.82 -10.39 9.97
N CYS A 570 -6.56 -10.16 9.57
CA CYS A 570 -5.45 -9.88 10.49
C CYS A 570 -5.55 -8.53 11.19
N SER A 571 -6.18 -7.51 10.57
CA SER A 571 -6.25 -6.16 11.13
C SER A 571 -7.22 -6.05 12.31
N CYS A 572 -7.08 -4.94 13.01
CA CYS A 572 -8.05 -4.50 13.99
C CYS A 572 -9.30 -3.99 13.25
N THR A 573 -10.25 -4.88 12.99
CA THR A 573 -11.52 -4.57 12.30
C THR A 573 -12.51 -3.77 13.16
N GLY A 574 -12.09 -3.35 14.36
CA GLY A 574 -12.90 -2.54 15.26
C GLY A 574 -13.19 -1.15 14.70
N LYS A 575 -13.89 -0.36 15.50
CA LYS A 575 -14.22 1.05 15.27
C LYS A 575 -13.11 1.78 14.48
N GLY A 576 -13.45 2.34 13.33
CA GLY A 576 -12.50 3.13 12.51
C GLY A 576 -11.88 4.35 13.24
N ASP A 577 -12.40 4.69 14.43
CA ASP A 577 -12.01 5.81 15.29
C ASP A 577 -11.25 5.38 16.56
N CYS A 578 -10.42 4.35 16.52
CA CYS A 578 -9.62 3.94 17.66
C CYS A 578 -8.79 5.11 18.23
N LYS A 579 -9.19 5.62 19.41
CA LYS A 579 -8.53 6.78 20.07
C LYS A 579 -7.09 6.47 20.48
N LEU A 580 -6.77 5.20 20.79
CA LEU A 580 -5.39 4.79 21.09
C LEU A 580 -4.50 4.97 19.85
N LYS A 581 -4.92 4.48 18.66
CA LYS A 581 -4.20 4.69 17.41
C LYS A 581 -4.07 6.19 17.09
N LYS A 582 -5.18 6.94 17.10
CA LYS A 582 -5.23 8.38 16.81
C LYS A 582 -4.21 9.16 17.65
N TYR A 583 -4.21 8.96 18.98
CA TYR A 583 -3.29 9.70 19.84
C TYR A 583 -1.85 9.20 19.70
N SER A 584 -1.63 7.92 19.43
CA SER A 584 -0.28 7.40 19.16
C SER A 584 0.32 8.01 17.88
N GLU A 585 -0.47 8.20 16.84
CA GLU A 585 -0.08 8.94 15.63
C GLU A 585 0.22 10.41 15.95
N GLN A 586 -0.69 11.09 16.65
CA GLN A 586 -0.56 12.53 17.01
C GLN A 586 0.71 12.81 17.83
N TYR A 587 1.04 11.92 18.76
CA TYR A 587 2.22 12.07 19.63
C TYR A 587 3.46 11.31 19.12
N LYS A 588 3.41 10.72 17.92
CA LYS A 588 4.50 9.99 17.27
C LYS A 588 5.11 8.93 18.18
N VAL A 589 4.27 8.08 18.78
CA VAL A 589 4.68 7.03 19.69
C VAL A 589 5.26 5.85 18.91
N ALA A 590 6.45 5.36 19.29
CA ALA A 590 6.97 4.11 18.75
C ALA A 590 6.16 2.92 19.32
N PRO A 591 5.62 2.02 18.49
CA PRO A 591 4.77 0.90 18.96
C PRO A 591 5.47 -0.05 19.93
N ASP A 592 6.79 -0.13 19.87
CA ASP A 592 7.70 -0.98 20.62
C ASP A 592 8.53 -0.22 21.68
N MET A 593 8.11 1.00 22.01
CA MET A 593 8.80 1.87 22.99
C MET A 593 9.07 1.15 24.33
N PHE A 594 8.14 0.31 24.76
CA PHE A 594 8.27 -0.55 25.91
C PHE A 594 7.96 -1.99 25.52
N SER A 595 8.84 -2.91 25.93
CA SER A 595 8.67 -4.35 25.75
C SER A 595 8.46 -5.03 27.11
N GLY A 596 7.76 -6.16 27.11
CA GLY A 596 7.51 -6.93 28.33
C GLY A 596 6.53 -8.07 28.08
N GLU A 597 6.19 -8.79 29.15
CA GLU A 597 5.18 -9.83 29.12
C GLU A 597 3.81 -9.24 28.75
N LYS A 598 3.09 -9.93 27.85
CA LYS A 598 1.75 -9.54 27.44
C LYS A 598 0.72 -10.49 28.04
N SER A 599 -0.36 -9.94 28.56
CA SER A 599 -1.48 -10.72 29.05
C SER A 599 -2.07 -11.60 27.95
N ILE A 600 -2.30 -12.89 28.24
CA ILE A 600 -3.00 -13.80 27.34
C ILE A 600 -4.50 -13.45 27.40
N CYS A 601 -5.01 -12.88 26.33
CA CYS A 601 -6.40 -12.47 26.24
C CYS A 601 -7.12 -13.22 25.13
N THR A 602 -8.39 -13.56 25.36
CA THR A 602 -9.29 -14.23 24.41
C THR A 602 -10.23 -13.26 23.74
N VAL A 603 -10.88 -13.72 22.68
CA VAL A 603 -11.98 -13.00 22.03
C VAL A 603 -13.28 -13.71 22.39
N ASP A 604 -14.21 -12.99 23.03
CA ASP A 604 -15.53 -13.51 23.33
C ASP A 604 -16.49 -13.19 22.17
N THR A 605 -16.94 -14.25 21.51
CA THR A 605 -17.87 -14.19 20.38
C THR A 605 -19.23 -14.83 20.68
N ARG A 606 -19.53 -15.17 21.93
CA ARG A 606 -20.76 -15.86 22.33
C ARG A 606 -22.02 -15.03 22.09
N HIS A 607 -21.95 -13.71 22.27
CA HIS A 607 -23.10 -12.84 21.99
C HIS A 607 -23.38 -12.76 20.47
N PRO A 608 -24.67 -12.79 20.02
CA PRO A 608 -24.99 -12.87 18.58
C PRO A 608 -24.51 -11.69 17.75
N VAL A 609 -24.51 -10.46 18.29
CA VAL A 609 -24.19 -9.22 17.53
C VAL A 609 -23.06 -8.38 18.13
N ILE A 610 -22.56 -8.70 19.32
CA ILE A 610 -21.44 -7.99 19.96
C ILE A 610 -20.25 -8.93 20.05
N VAL A 611 -19.05 -8.42 19.75
CA VAL A 611 -17.78 -9.08 20.02
C VAL A 611 -17.06 -8.35 21.15
N HIS A 612 -16.44 -9.08 22.06
CA HIS A 612 -15.55 -8.54 23.07
C HIS A 612 -14.13 -9.09 22.87
N ASP A 613 -13.29 -8.28 22.25
CA ASP A 613 -11.87 -8.61 22.02
C ASP A 613 -11.02 -8.03 23.14
N HIS A 614 -10.71 -8.87 24.14
CA HIS A 614 -9.90 -8.47 25.28
C HIS A 614 -8.46 -8.05 24.89
N LYS A 615 -7.97 -8.44 23.71
CA LYS A 615 -6.64 -8.06 23.20
C LYS A 615 -6.54 -6.55 22.92
N LYS A 616 -7.69 -5.90 22.62
CA LYS A 616 -7.80 -4.47 22.36
C LYS A 616 -8.11 -3.65 23.60
N CYS A 617 -8.44 -4.31 24.73
CA CYS A 617 -8.89 -3.65 25.94
C CYS A 617 -7.73 -3.00 26.68
N ILE A 618 -7.80 -1.67 26.88
CA ILE A 618 -6.83 -0.90 27.68
C ILE A 618 -7.26 -0.77 29.15
N ARG A 619 -8.23 -1.54 29.61
CA ARG A 619 -8.75 -1.58 30.98
C ARG A 619 -9.17 -0.21 31.53
N CYS A 620 -9.68 0.69 30.67
CA CYS A 620 -10.06 2.05 31.05
C CYS A 620 -11.30 2.13 31.93
N GLY A 621 -12.11 1.07 32.03
CA GLY A 621 -13.30 1.00 32.88
C GLY A 621 -14.53 1.74 32.38
N ILE A 622 -14.46 2.44 31.24
CA ILE A 622 -15.62 3.20 30.70
C ILE A 622 -16.84 2.31 30.51
N CYS A 623 -16.69 1.14 29.86
CA CYS A 623 -17.81 0.22 29.60
C CYS A 623 -18.45 -0.31 30.89
N VAL A 624 -17.67 -0.59 31.94
CA VAL A 624 -18.17 -1.00 33.24
C VAL A 624 -19.02 0.11 33.85
N LYS A 625 -18.51 1.34 33.85
CA LYS A 625 -19.19 2.49 34.41
C LYS A 625 -20.40 2.92 33.56
N THR A 626 -20.31 2.85 32.25
CA THR A 626 -21.47 3.09 31.37
C THR A 626 -22.60 2.11 31.70
N CYS A 627 -22.27 0.83 31.87
CA CYS A 627 -23.26 -0.20 32.22
C CYS A 627 -23.87 0.00 33.59
N SER A 628 -23.08 0.43 34.60
CA SER A 628 -23.54 0.63 35.98
C SER A 628 -24.16 2.01 36.23
N GLU A 629 -23.49 3.09 35.82
CA GLU A 629 -23.87 4.47 36.19
C GLU A 629 -24.90 5.09 35.23
N VAL A 630 -24.84 4.74 33.91
CA VAL A 630 -25.73 5.33 32.89
C VAL A 630 -26.94 4.40 32.65
N ILE A 631 -26.66 3.10 32.46
CA ILE A 631 -27.70 2.12 32.09
C ILE A 631 -28.30 1.41 33.31
N ASN A 632 -27.62 1.46 34.45
CA ASN A 632 -28.02 0.83 35.72
C ASN A 632 -28.29 -0.70 35.61
N LYS A 633 -27.45 -1.41 34.81
CA LYS A 633 -27.60 -2.87 34.59
C LYS A 633 -26.51 -3.72 35.24
N HIS A 634 -25.35 -3.16 35.55
CA HIS A 634 -24.24 -3.82 36.25
C HIS A 634 -23.77 -5.16 35.65
N ILE A 635 -23.85 -5.32 34.31
CA ILE A 635 -23.51 -6.57 33.61
C ILE A 635 -22.00 -6.77 33.52
N LEU A 636 -21.25 -5.69 33.25
CA LEU A 636 -19.81 -5.73 33.10
C LEU A 636 -19.11 -5.36 34.41
N SER A 637 -18.04 -6.09 34.72
CA SER A 637 -17.19 -5.85 35.89
C SER A 637 -15.72 -6.11 35.56
N ALA A 638 -14.81 -5.50 36.33
CA ALA A 638 -13.39 -5.88 36.33
C ALA A 638 -13.25 -7.18 37.14
N MET A 639 -12.88 -8.24 36.47
CA MET A 639 -12.69 -9.58 37.06
C MET A 639 -11.22 -9.93 37.13
N LYS A 640 -10.85 -10.88 38.01
CA LYS A 640 -9.48 -11.26 38.34
C LYS A 640 -8.71 -10.10 38.99
N ARG A 641 -7.39 -10.22 39.15
CA ARG A 641 -6.57 -9.20 39.81
C ARG A 641 -5.21 -9.00 39.13
N GLY A 642 -4.62 -7.84 39.35
CA GLY A 642 -3.30 -7.49 38.87
C GLY A 642 -3.19 -7.57 37.33
N PHE A 643 -2.12 -8.15 36.85
CA PHE A 643 -1.81 -8.30 35.43
C PHE A 643 -2.91 -9.05 34.63
N ASN A 644 -3.59 -9.99 35.29
CA ASN A 644 -4.65 -10.80 34.68
C ASN A 644 -6.05 -10.16 34.74
N THR A 645 -6.17 -8.89 35.15
CA THR A 645 -7.47 -8.19 35.19
C THR A 645 -8.08 -8.11 33.80
N ILE A 646 -9.32 -8.56 33.65
CA ILE A 646 -10.12 -8.48 32.43
C ILE A 646 -11.49 -7.89 32.74
N VAL A 647 -12.11 -7.27 31.75
CA VAL A 647 -13.51 -6.79 31.84
C VAL A 647 -14.40 -7.88 31.25
N GLN A 648 -15.29 -8.43 32.04
CA GLN A 648 -16.25 -9.44 31.59
C GLN A 648 -17.50 -9.46 32.45
N THR A 649 -18.45 -10.33 32.13
CA THR A 649 -19.64 -10.62 32.97
C THR A 649 -19.25 -11.43 34.19
N ALA A 650 -20.09 -11.39 35.23
CA ALA A 650 -19.93 -12.28 36.38
C ALA A 650 -19.96 -13.75 35.93
N PHE A 651 -19.12 -14.58 36.57
CA PHE A 651 -19.00 -16.03 36.29
C PHE A 651 -18.70 -16.40 34.83
N ASP A 652 -18.31 -15.44 34.00
CA ASP A 652 -18.00 -15.64 32.58
C ASP A 652 -19.19 -16.21 31.76
N GLU A 653 -20.41 -15.80 32.07
CA GLU A 653 -21.63 -16.27 31.39
C GLU A 653 -21.83 -15.70 29.97
N GLY A 654 -21.04 -14.71 29.58
CA GLY A 654 -21.21 -13.96 28.35
C GLY A 654 -22.22 -12.81 28.47
N LEU A 655 -22.25 -11.94 27.46
CA LEU A 655 -23.19 -10.82 27.43
C LEU A 655 -24.62 -11.32 27.21
N PRO A 656 -25.62 -10.88 28.02
CA PRO A 656 -27.02 -11.20 27.78
C PRO A 656 -27.54 -10.70 26.43
N SER A 657 -28.52 -11.40 25.85
CA SER A 657 -29.08 -11.08 24.52
C SER A 657 -29.62 -9.65 24.41
N TYR A 658 -30.20 -9.10 25.45
CA TYR A 658 -30.73 -7.72 25.47
C TYR A 658 -29.63 -6.64 25.41
N CYS A 659 -28.38 -7.00 25.52
CA CYS A 659 -27.26 -6.08 25.26
C CYS A 659 -27.22 -5.64 23.78
N ALA A 660 -27.85 -6.41 22.88
CA ALA A 660 -27.98 -6.05 21.46
C ALA A 660 -28.72 -4.73 21.26
N ASP A 661 -29.80 -4.52 22.03
CA ASP A 661 -30.67 -3.34 21.94
C ASP A 661 -30.06 -2.12 22.65
N CYS A 662 -29.21 -2.36 23.65
CA CYS A 662 -28.58 -1.30 24.43
C CYS A 662 -27.33 -0.72 23.71
N GLY A 663 -26.27 -1.50 23.54
CA GLY A 663 -25.03 -1.17 22.84
C GLY A 663 -24.22 0.03 23.37
N GLU A 664 -24.60 0.67 24.47
CA GLU A 664 -23.93 1.90 24.96
C GLU A 664 -22.44 1.68 25.30
N CYS A 665 -22.09 0.55 25.91
CA CYS A 665 -20.70 0.22 26.20
C CYS A 665 -19.86 -0.01 24.92
N VAL A 666 -20.49 -0.42 23.82
CA VAL A 666 -19.84 -0.55 22.50
C VAL A 666 -19.54 0.83 21.92
N LYS A 667 -20.51 1.76 21.96
CA LYS A 667 -20.33 3.14 21.46
C LYS A 667 -19.22 3.87 22.19
N GLU A 668 -19.10 3.67 23.50
CA GLU A 668 -18.17 4.38 24.36
C GLU A 668 -16.77 3.75 24.44
N CYS A 669 -16.56 2.56 23.87
CA CYS A 669 -15.26 1.89 23.93
C CYS A 669 -14.21 2.65 23.11
N PRO A 670 -13.11 3.16 23.72
CA PRO A 670 -12.14 4.01 23.02
C PRO A 670 -11.22 3.25 22.04
N THR A 671 -11.17 1.91 22.15
CA THR A 671 -10.28 1.06 21.34
C THR A 671 -11.01 0.02 20.49
N GLY A 672 -12.35 0.00 20.54
CA GLY A 672 -13.14 -1.03 19.87
C GLY A 672 -12.94 -2.45 20.44
N ALA A 673 -12.55 -2.56 21.71
CA ALA A 673 -12.49 -3.86 22.39
C ALA A 673 -13.89 -4.48 22.53
N LEU A 674 -14.91 -3.64 22.76
CA LEU A 674 -16.32 -3.98 22.56
C LEU A 674 -16.74 -3.38 21.23
N ASP A 675 -17.28 -4.20 20.33
CA ASP A 675 -17.67 -3.77 18.99
C ASP A 675 -18.83 -4.60 18.47
N TRP A 676 -19.53 -4.08 17.47
CA TRP A 676 -20.56 -4.81 16.76
C TRP A 676 -19.94 -5.87 15.85
N LYS A 677 -20.48 -7.08 15.86
CA LYS A 677 -20.16 -8.04 14.80
C LYS A 677 -20.64 -7.45 13.49
N ILE A 678 -19.71 -7.33 12.53
CA ILE A 678 -20.10 -6.95 11.17
C ILE A 678 -21.10 -7.99 10.70
N LYS A 679 -22.31 -7.55 10.35
CA LYS A 679 -23.34 -8.44 9.80
C LYS A 679 -22.72 -9.23 8.64
N LYS A 680 -22.83 -10.55 8.77
CA LYS A 680 -22.39 -11.48 7.72
C LYS A 680 -23.09 -11.21 6.42
#